data_76ef0cc822a4524738472b15e46201a2
#
_entry.id   76ef0cc822a4524738472b15e46201a2
#
_cell.length_a   1.000
_cell.length_b   1.000
_cell.length_c   1.000
_cell.angle_alpha   90.00
_cell.angle_beta   90.00
_cell.angle_gamma   90.00
#
_symmetry.space_group_name_H-M   'P 1'
#
loop_
_entity.id
_entity.type
_entity.pdbx_description
1 polymer ?
#
loop_
_entity_poly.entity_id
_entity_poly.type
_entity_poly.pdbx_seq_one_letter_code
_entity_poly.pdbx_strand_id
1 'polypeptide(L)'
;MKKLYFFVLISITLTHINAQTFSVSPSALIPDNTTTNYTMAVSGLPTQMNLANVGIEAAQINITHTKDVDLTITLISPGGKQIKLAQNNGGSGADFTNTFFYDTIPVNINEGIAPFNGSYAPYEALSSFNNLANPNGIWTLRIRDQTVTNTGTLNSWGIKFSNKPAGKVSFSSSNLPILIVNTGSLTIVGGTKITAMMSIIDQGFGIPNYITDIPNIYYGNIGIEIRGQSSTSFAQKQYGLETRDALGNNVNVSILGMPPENDWILYAPYNDKSLMRNVLAYNLARNMGRWASRCVFCELVINGIYQGVYVFQEKIKVDANRVNVTKLLPADTLGVNVTGGYIINIDKDPASWYSVVPPNNSTAGQKIRFTCNSPDTVDIMKKQRAYIKSYVDSFETALNGVNFMDPLIGYRKYASVTSFVDYFIVNELSKNVDGYRLSTYLHKDRITSGGQLKIGPVWDYNLAFNNANYCNGNLTTGWAYRFNPVCSGDTWQVPFWWDKLVTDSCFKNKLYCKYTQMRNSYLDTVNFFKEIDDNAALVNAAKDRHYKRYSILGTYVWPNPAPYAKTYAEENRNMKNWIKARLAWLDANILPYGVCNWITTGDNIDKNFSLLNVSAYPNPFTKAFVVSMKINKTSSYNIELYNINGQVIRQIKTDMLIPDEYNFYIDDVISIPTGIYLLRISAQDGSSKTIKLVKS
;
A
#
# COMPACT_ATOMS: atom_id res chain seq x y z
N MET A 1 12.86 66.88 13.73
CA MET A 1 13.61 65.95 12.89
C MET A 1 12.62 64.93 12.28
N LYS A 2 12.24 65.16 11.01
CA LYS A 2 11.35 64.23 10.28
C LYS A 2 12.21 63.10 9.71
N LYS A 3 11.92 61.85 10.12
CA LYS A 3 12.59 60.65 9.53
C LYS A 3 11.89 60.34 8.22
N LEU A 4 12.65 60.43 7.12
CA LEU A 4 12.26 60.06 5.78
C LEU A 4 12.46 58.55 5.64
N TYR A 5 11.38 57.75 5.45
CA TYR A 5 11.47 56.33 5.15
C TYR A 5 11.57 56.19 3.62
N PHE A 6 12.69 55.67 3.14
CA PHE A 6 12.84 55.26 1.75
C PHE A 6 12.25 53.85 1.57
N PHE A 7 11.12 53.79 0.87
CA PHE A 7 10.60 52.51 0.39
C PHE A 7 11.34 52.14 -0.89
N VAL A 8 12.21 51.11 -0.81
CA VAL A 8 12.78 50.47 -2.00
C VAL A 8 11.74 49.51 -2.57
N LEU A 9 11.09 49.91 -3.67
CA LEU A 9 10.26 49.03 -4.46
C LEU A 9 11.18 48.09 -5.23
N ILE A 10 11.33 46.85 -4.76
CA ILE A 10 11.95 45.78 -5.54
C ILE A 10 10.93 45.33 -6.58
N SER A 11 11.05 45.84 -7.80
CA SER A 11 10.34 45.36 -8.96
C SER A 11 10.85 43.96 -9.32
N ILE A 12 10.13 42.92 -8.88
CA ILE A 12 10.35 41.55 -9.37
C ILE A 12 9.79 41.51 -10.80
N THR A 13 10.64 41.67 -11.78
CA THR A 13 10.29 41.39 -13.17
C THR A 13 10.11 39.88 -13.34
N LEU A 14 8.85 39.43 -13.32
CA LEU A 14 8.47 38.12 -13.78
C LEU A 14 8.82 38.04 -15.29
N THR A 15 9.96 37.49 -15.59
CA THR A 15 10.31 37.18 -17.00
C THR A 15 9.38 36.07 -17.48
N HIS A 16 8.32 36.41 -18.19
CA HIS A 16 7.54 35.45 -18.94
C HIS A 16 8.42 34.92 -20.08
N ILE A 17 8.90 33.68 -19.92
CA ILE A 17 9.64 33.04 -21.02
C ILE A 17 8.62 32.66 -22.10
N ASN A 18 8.76 33.27 -23.27
CA ASN A 18 8.13 32.76 -24.48
C ASN A 18 8.74 31.37 -24.81
N ALA A 19 7.99 30.53 -25.53
CA ALA A 19 8.46 29.22 -25.91
C ALA A 19 9.86 29.27 -26.56
N GLN A 20 10.78 28.44 -26.04
CA GLN A 20 12.14 28.27 -26.59
C GLN A 20 12.29 26.85 -27.14
N THR A 21 12.80 26.73 -28.34
CA THR A 21 13.10 25.43 -28.97
C THR A 21 14.61 25.31 -29.13
N PHE A 22 15.15 24.22 -28.64
CA PHE A 22 16.53 23.82 -28.87
C PHE A 22 16.52 22.64 -29.82
N SER A 23 17.35 22.66 -30.85
CA SER A 23 17.42 21.59 -31.84
C SER A 23 18.82 21.45 -32.39
N VAL A 24 19.16 20.26 -32.83
CA VAL A 24 20.40 19.92 -33.52
C VAL A 24 20.09 19.05 -34.74
N SER A 25 20.86 19.23 -35.83
CA SER A 25 20.74 18.42 -37.03
C SER A 25 22.09 17.71 -37.31
N PRO A 26 22.38 16.64 -36.58
CA PRO A 26 23.70 15.99 -36.62
C PRO A 26 23.93 15.25 -37.94
N SER A 27 22.88 14.85 -38.67
CA SER A 27 22.96 13.97 -39.86
C SER A 27 23.88 12.77 -39.59
N ALA A 28 23.70 12.14 -38.44
CA ALA A 28 24.63 11.14 -37.89
C ALA A 28 24.09 9.73 -38.08
N LEU A 29 24.97 8.80 -38.38
CA LEU A 29 24.65 7.38 -38.52
C LEU A 29 24.08 6.81 -37.24
N ILE A 30 23.02 6.00 -37.32
CA ILE A 30 22.56 5.09 -36.32
C ILE A 30 23.16 3.72 -36.65
N PRO A 31 24.27 3.34 -35.97
CA PRO A 31 24.95 2.08 -36.27
C PRO A 31 24.10 0.87 -35.84
N ASP A 32 24.17 -0.15 -36.66
CA ASP A 32 23.49 -1.40 -36.52
C ASP A 32 23.82 -2.11 -35.18
N ASN A 33 22.82 -2.70 -34.54
CA ASN A 33 22.91 -3.44 -33.25
C ASN A 33 23.70 -2.75 -32.13
N THR A 34 23.62 -1.42 -32.06
CA THR A 34 24.36 -0.61 -31.07
C THR A 34 23.47 0.35 -30.30
N THR A 35 24.06 0.95 -29.27
CA THR A 35 23.46 2.06 -28.52
C THR A 35 24.30 3.30 -28.74
N THR A 36 23.71 4.34 -29.30
CA THR A 36 24.40 5.60 -29.58
C THR A 36 23.72 6.77 -28.87
N ASN A 37 24.53 7.68 -28.35
CA ASN A 37 24.08 8.90 -27.68
C ASN A 37 24.37 10.12 -28.56
N TYR A 38 23.32 10.92 -28.77
CA TYR A 38 23.40 12.19 -29.49
C TYR A 38 23.10 13.32 -28.52
N THR A 39 23.98 14.30 -28.41
CA THR A 39 23.91 15.33 -27.37
C THR A 39 23.51 16.69 -27.90
N MET A 40 22.87 17.49 -27.07
CA MET A 40 22.47 18.86 -27.32
C MET A 40 22.64 19.71 -26.06
N ALA A 41 23.30 20.85 -26.18
CA ALA A 41 23.44 21.80 -25.09
C ALA A 41 22.19 22.70 -24.99
N VAL A 42 21.63 22.81 -23.80
CA VAL A 42 20.53 23.72 -23.45
C VAL A 42 21.02 24.70 -22.40
N SER A 43 20.76 26.00 -22.62
CA SER A 43 21.18 27.07 -21.71
C SER A 43 20.21 28.26 -21.74
N GLY A 44 20.26 29.12 -20.71
CA GLY A 44 19.45 30.34 -20.66
C GLY A 44 18.01 30.12 -20.17
N LEU A 45 17.68 28.92 -19.72
CA LEU A 45 16.42 28.62 -19.05
C LEU A 45 16.54 28.85 -17.53
N PRO A 46 15.41 29.03 -16.80
CA PRO A 46 15.42 28.98 -15.32
C PRO A 46 16.07 27.70 -14.82
N THR A 47 16.74 27.80 -13.69
CA THR A 47 17.47 26.66 -13.09
C THR A 47 16.57 25.55 -12.55
N GLN A 48 15.26 25.75 -12.57
CA GLN A 48 14.27 24.76 -12.16
C GLN A 48 13.09 24.74 -13.11
N MET A 49 12.83 23.60 -13.71
CA MET A 49 11.58 23.34 -14.42
C MET A 49 10.44 23.14 -13.42
N ASN A 50 9.36 23.83 -13.62
CA ASN A 50 8.12 23.58 -12.89
C ASN A 50 6.89 23.93 -13.74
N LEU A 51 5.74 23.42 -13.36
CA LEU A 51 4.50 23.59 -14.12
C LEU A 51 3.94 25.03 -14.08
N ALA A 52 4.40 25.88 -13.17
CA ALA A 52 3.97 27.28 -13.10
C ALA A 52 4.73 28.18 -14.08
N ASN A 53 6.04 27.97 -14.20
CA ASN A 53 6.93 28.88 -14.89
C ASN A 53 7.33 28.35 -16.29
N VAL A 54 8.23 27.37 -16.33
CA VAL A 54 8.75 26.81 -17.57
C VAL A 54 9.00 25.33 -17.40
N GLY A 55 8.72 24.55 -18.44
CA GLY A 55 9.04 23.15 -18.51
C GLY A 55 8.98 22.63 -19.93
N ILE A 56 9.30 21.36 -20.11
CA ILE A 56 9.24 20.67 -21.39
C ILE A 56 7.79 20.59 -21.86
N GLU A 57 7.52 21.07 -23.07
CA GLU A 57 6.21 21.01 -23.73
C GLU A 57 6.18 19.87 -24.76
N ALA A 58 7.27 19.76 -25.55
CA ALA A 58 7.36 18.79 -26.62
C ALA A 58 8.79 18.31 -26.87
N ALA A 59 8.92 17.14 -27.49
CA ALA A 59 10.15 16.68 -28.14
C ALA A 59 9.89 16.40 -29.63
N GLN A 60 10.93 16.48 -30.44
CA GLN A 60 10.88 16.23 -31.87
C GLN A 60 12.03 15.33 -32.28
N ILE A 61 11.77 14.42 -33.22
CA ILE A 61 12.79 13.60 -33.88
C ILE A 61 12.53 13.56 -35.40
N ASN A 62 13.61 13.41 -36.16
CA ASN A 62 13.58 13.13 -37.59
C ASN A 62 14.67 12.08 -37.88
N ILE A 63 14.22 10.85 -38.13
CA ILE A 63 15.09 9.67 -38.30
C ILE A 63 14.69 8.99 -39.59
N THR A 64 15.68 8.70 -40.44
CA THR A 64 15.54 7.75 -41.53
C THR A 64 16.09 6.42 -41.08
N HIS A 65 15.28 5.38 -41.13
CA HIS A 65 15.68 4.02 -40.69
C HIS A 65 14.89 2.98 -41.48
N THR A 66 15.55 1.93 -41.90
CA THR A 66 14.93 0.94 -42.80
C THR A 66 13.88 0.06 -42.08
N LYS A 67 13.90 0.02 -40.74
CA LYS A 67 12.95 -0.79 -39.93
C LYS A 67 12.80 -0.23 -38.53
N ASP A 68 11.76 0.51 -38.26
CA ASP A 68 11.57 1.28 -37.03
C ASP A 68 11.38 0.43 -35.77
N VAL A 69 10.85 -0.80 -35.90
CA VAL A 69 10.63 -1.71 -34.74
C VAL A 69 11.95 -2.10 -34.05
N ASP A 70 13.10 -1.94 -34.75
CA ASP A 70 14.41 -2.25 -34.20
C ASP A 70 14.89 -1.17 -33.20
N LEU A 71 14.21 0.01 -33.19
CA LEU A 71 14.64 1.17 -32.45
C LEU A 71 13.96 1.27 -31.05
N THR A 72 14.77 1.62 -30.05
CA THR A 72 14.33 2.21 -28.79
C THR A 72 14.95 3.60 -28.65
N ILE A 73 14.10 4.63 -28.55
CA ILE A 73 14.50 6.03 -28.54
C ILE A 73 14.20 6.62 -27.15
N THR A 74 15.25 7.06 -26.45
CA THR A 74 15.18 7.53 -25.04
C THR A 74 15.72 8.94 -24.96
N LEU A 75 14.95 9.85 -24.35
CA LEU A 75 15.38 11.21 -24.02
C LEU A 75 15.92 11.23 -22.59
N ILE A 76 17.09 11.85 -22.38
CA ILE A 76 17.79 11.91 -21.08
C ILE A 76 18.08 13.37 -20.75
N SER A 77 17.64 13.81 -19.57
CA SER A 77 17.89 15.16 -19.06
C SER A 77 19.32 15.32 -18.53
N PRO A 78 19.81 16.57 -18.34
CA PRO A 78 21.11 16.82 -17.72
C PRO A 78 21.29 16.19 -16.33
N GLY A 79 20.21 16.05 -15.57
CA GLY A 79 20.20 15.37 -14.26
C GLY A 79 20.10 13.84 -14.35
N GLY A 80 20.19 13.24 -15.55
CA GLY A 80 20.19 11.79 -15.75
C GLY A 80 18.82 11.12 -15.77
N LYS A 81 17.72 11.87 -15.62
CA LYS A 81 16.38 11.31 -15.76
C LYS A 81 16.14 10.89 -17.20
N GLN A 82 15.54 9.71 -17.39
CA GLN A 82 15.30 9.10 -18.70
C GLN A 82 13.82 8.84 -18.90
N ILE A 83 13.32 9.06 -20.12
CA ILE A 83 12.02 8.58 -20.59
C ILE A 83 12.17 8.05 -22.04
N LYS A 84 11.37 7.05 -22.39
CA LYS A 84 11.30 6.53 -23.74
C LYS A 84 10.30 7.33 -24.54
N LEU A 85 10.75 7.86 -25.67
CA LEU A 85 9.87 8.49 -26.65
C LEU A 85 9.16 7.45 -27.51
N ALA A 86 9.90 6.42 -27.94
CA ALA A 86 9.40 5.30 -28.73
C ALA A 86 10.15 4.01 -28.36
N GLN A 87 9.48 2.86 -28.47
CA GLN A 87 10.07 1.53 -28.20
C GLN A 87 9.43 0.47 -29.10
N ASN A 88 10.20 -0.09 -30.03
CA ASN A 88 9.78 -1.20 -30.91
C ASN A 88 8.47 -0.90 -31.68
N ASN A 89 8.35 0.31 -32.22
CA ASN A 89 7.17 0.78 -32.94
C ASN A 89 7.32 0.58 -34.46
N GLY A 90 6.19 0.58 -35.19
CA GLY A 90 6.18 0.63 -36.66
C GLY A 90 6.24 -0.71 -37.40
N GLY A 91 6.43 -1.86 -36.69
CA GLY A 91 6.50 -3.17 -37.34
C GLY A 91 7.59 -3.26 -38.39
N SER A 92 7.24 -3.59 -39.65
CA SER A 92 8.17 -3.64 -40.79
C SER A 92 8.32 -2.30 -41.51
N GLY A 93 7.69 -1.24 -41.05
CA GLY A 93 7.74 0.09 -41.65
C GLY A 93 9.00 0.88 -41.27
N ALA A 94 9.20 1.99 -41.94
CA ALA A 94 10.39 2.79 -41.93
C ALA A 94 10.06 4.26 -41.61
N ASP A 95 11.01 4.98 -41.00
CA ASP A 95 11.13 6.42 -40.83
C ASP A 95 10.25 7.07 -39.77
N PHE A 96 10.90 7.86 -38.93
CA PHE A 96 10.27 8.89 -38.09
C PHE A 96 10.44 10.26 -38.75
N THR A 97 9.50 10.63 -39.58
CA THR A 97 9.58 11.84 -40.42
C THR A 97 8.89 13.03 -39.73
N ASN A 98 9.68 14.00 -39.23
CA ASN A 98 9.11 15.13 -38.46
C ASN A 98 8.13 14.70 -37.38
N THR A 99 8.55 13.75 -36.56
CA THR A 99 7.73 13.19 -35.49
C THR A 99 7.82 14.05 -34.23
N PHE A 100 6.67 14.55 -33.80
CA PHE A 100 6.55 15.36 -32.59
C PHE A 100 5.90 14.54 -31.45
N PHE A 101 6.40 14.72 -30.25
CA PHE A 101 5.84 14.11 -29.06
C PHE A 101 5.24 15.16 -28.12
N TYR A 102 3.96 15.00 -27.79
CA TYR A 102 3.21 15.82 -26.83
C TYR A 102 2.36 14.91 -25.93
N ASP A 103 2.37 15.14 -24.63
CA ASP A 103 1.51 14.37 -23.69
C ASP A 103 0.00 14.59 -23.92
N THR A 104 -0.38 15.63 -24.66
CA THR A 104 -1.79 16.01 -24.91
C THR A 104 -2.39 15.39 -26.16
N ILE A 105 -1.61 14.69 -26.96
CA ILE A 105 -2.07 14.03 -28.18
C ILE A 105 -2.75 12.69 -27.79
N PRO A 106 -3.95 12.39 -28.29
CA PRO A 106 -4.66 11.17 -27.92
C PRO A 106 -4.10 9.89 -28.54
N VAL A 107 -3.39 9.98 -29.65
CA VAL A 107 -2.77 8.84 -30.35
C VAL A 107 -1.38 8.60 -29.78
N ASN A 108 -1.19 7.46 -29.12
CA ASN A 108 0.13 7.06 -28.63
C ASN A 108 1.00 6.54 -29.79
N ILE A 109 2.31 6.73 -29.69
CA ILE A 109 3.26 6.21 -30.70
C ILE A 109 3.11 4.70 -30.94
N ASN A 110 2.69 3.95 -29.93
CA ASN A 110 2.42 2.51 -30.03
C ASN A 110 1.23 2.16 -30.95
N GLU A 111 0.39 3.14 -31.27
CA GLU A 111 -0.78 3.00 -32.13
C GLU A 111 -0.53 3.60 -33.52
N GLY A 112 0.58 4.31 -33.66
CA GLY A 112 1.02 4.89 -34.92
C GLY A 112 1.47 3.83 -35.93
N ILE A 113 1.41 4.21 -37.20
CA ILE A 113 1.88 3.38 -38.31
C ILE A 113 3.03 4.15 -38.98
N ALA A 114 4.12 3.45 -39.28
CA ALA A 114 5.23 4.03 -40.01
C ALA A 114 4.83 4.31 -41.49
N PRO A 115 5.36 5.37 -42.12
CA PRO A 115 6.28 6.34 -41.55
C PRO A 115 5.58 7.20 -40.48
N PHE A 116 6.22 7.34 -39.31
CA PHE A 116 5.69 8.19 -38.27
C PHE A 116 5.83 9.66 -38.64
N ASN A 117 4.77 10.24 -39.16
CA ASN A 117 4.73 11.66 -39.54
C ASN A 117 3.66 12.39 -38.72
N GLY A 118 4.03 13.51 -38.08
CA GLY A 118 3.12 14.32 -37.28
C GLY A 118 3.27 14.16 -35.78
N SER A 119 2.16 14.24 -35.02
CA SER A 119 2.19 14.34 -33.57
C SER A 119 1.63 13.10 -32.89
N TYR A 120 2.32 12.60 -31.85
CA TYR A 120 1.95 11.44 -31.05
C TYR A 120 2.19 11.72 -29.58
N ALA A 121 1.47 11.01 -28.72
CA ALA A 121 1.90 10.87 -27.33
C ALA A 121 3.13 9.94 -27.28
N PRO A 122 4.15 10.25 -26.46
CA PRO A 122 5.34 9.39 -26.35
C PRO A 122 5.01 8.07 -25.64
N TYR A 123 5.94 7.11 -25.73
CA TYR A 123 5.85 5.84 -25.01
C TYR A 123 5.75 6.07 -23.48
N GLU A 124 6.56 6.98 -22.92
CA GLU A 124 6.52 7.45 -21.53
C GLU A 124 6.33 8.97 -21.50
N ALA A 125 5.53 9.48 -20.53
CA ALA A 125 5.10 10.87 -20.52
C ALA A 125 6.23 11.90 -20.32
N LEU A 126 6.29 12.95 -21.16
CA LEU A 126 7.20 14.09 -21.04
C LEU A 126 7.01 14.86 -19.72
N SER A 127 5.79 14.90 -19.20
CA SER A 127 5.45 15.57 -17.93
C SER A 127 6.31 15.09 -16.75
N SER A 128 6.88 13.91 -16.85
CA SER A 128 7.77 13.37 -15.82
C SER A 128 9.08 14.14 -15.66
N PHE A 129 9.49 14.95 -16.65
CA PHE A 129 10.64 15.84 -16.54
C PHE A 129 10.35 17.12 -15.73
N ASN A 130 9.08 17.56 -15.63
CA ASN A 130 8.68 18.86 -15.10
C ASN A 130 8.52 18.84 -13.56
N ASN A 131 9.58 18.45 -12.84
CA ASN A 131 9.58 18.22 -11.40
C ASN A 131 10.72 18.94 -10.66
N LEU A 132 10.91 20.22 -10.92
CA LEU A 132 11.93 21.08 -10.30
C LEU A 132 13.38 20.79 -10.71
N ALA A 133 13.62 19.93 -11.71
CA ALA A 133 14.97 19.67 -12.20
C ALA A 133 15.51 20.87 -13.01
N ASN A 134 16.83 21.08 -13.00
CA ASN A 134 17.48 22.08 -13.83
C ASN A 134 17.51 21.61 -15.29
N PRO A 135 16.92 22.36 -16.25
CA PRO A 135 16.92 22.00 -17.66
C PRO A 135 18.22 22.38 -18.38
N ASN A 136 19.04 23.26 -17.80
CA ASN A 136 20.29 23.71 -18.42
C ASN A 136 21.35 22.62 -18.29
N GLY A 137 22.10 22.40 -19.37
CA GLY A 137 23.13 21.38 -19.47
C GLY A 137 22.98 20.54 -20.74
N ILE A 138 23.59 19.36 -20.70
CA ILE A 138 23.59 18.44 -21.84
C ILE A 138 22.38 17.54 -21.80
N TRP A 139 21.49 17.66 -22.75
CA TRP A 139 20.44 16.69 -23.04
C TRP A 139 20.95 15.64 -23.99
N THR A 140 20.50 14.41 -23.86
CA THR A 140 20.94 13.30 -24.68
C THR A 140 19.73 12.58 -25.27
N LEU A 141 19.74 12.40 -26.59
CA LEU A 141 18.88 11.46 -27.29
C LEU A 141 19.68 10.16 -27.45
N ARG A 142 19.28 9.11 -26.75
CA ARG A 142 19.87 7.77 -26.85
C ARG A 142 19.02 6.95 -27.81
N ILE A 143 19.64 6.42 -28.85
CA ILE A 143 19.00 5.50 -29.79
C ILE A 143 19.69 4.13 -29.63
N ARG A 144 18.91 3.12 -29.33
CA ARG A 144 19.31 1.72 -29.34
C ARG A 144 18.72 1.06 -30.58
N ASP A 145 19.56 0.63 -31.50
CA ASP A 145 19.19 -0.33 -32.53
C ASP A 145 19.42 -1.74 -31.98
N GLN A 146 18.41 -2.62 -32.05
CA GLN A 146 18.39 -3.91 -31.34
C GLN A 146 18.70 -5.10 -32.23
N THR A 147 18.71 -4.92 -33.56
CA THR A 147 18.88 -6.03 -34.52
C THR A 147 19.93 -5.70 -35.57
N VAL A 148 20.51 -6.73 -36.15
CA VAL A 148 21.46 -6.62 -37.24
C VAL A 148 20.76 -6.37 -38.58
N THR A 149 21.45 -5.80 -39.58
CA THR A 149 21.07 -5.63 -40.96
C THR A 149 20.23 -4.39 -41.33
N ASN A 150 19.77 -3.63 -40.31
CA ASN A 150 18.99 -2.41 -40.57
C ASN A 150 19.75 -1.20 -40.03
N THR A 151 19.98 -0.20 -40.85
CA THR A 151 20.72 1.01 -40.46
C THR A 151 19.90 2.25 -40.71
N GLY A 152 20.27 3.36 -40.08
CA GLY A 152 19.57 4.61 -40.20
C GLY A 152 20.44 5.84 -39.97
N THR A 153 19.80 6.98 -40.07
CA THR A 153 20.41 8.29 -39.84
C THR A 153 19.52 9.14 -38.96
N LEU A 154 20.06 9.68 -37.89
CA LEU A 154 19.42 10.75 -37.12
C LEU A 154 19.64 12.08 -37.88
N ASN A 155 18.59 12.55 -38.54
CA ASN A 155 18.65 13.80 -39.32
C ASN A 155 18.60 15.01 -38.36
N SER A 156 17.64 15.04 -37.44
CA SER A 156 17.51 16.09 -36.42
C SER A 156 16.73 15.64 -35.22
N TRP A 157 16.93 16.33 -34.11
CA TRP A 157 16.07 16.22 -32.92
C TRP A 157 16.07 17.52 -32.12
N GLY A 158 15.04 17.72 -31.32
CA GLY A 158 14.91 18.93 -30.54
C GLY A 158 13.93 18.80 -29.38
N ILE A 159 13.97 19.82 -28.49
CA ILE A 159 13.12 19.94 -27.31
C ILE A 159 12.53 21.36 -27.28
N LYS A 160 11.23 21.45 -27.04
CA LYS A 160 10.53 22.73 -26.85
C LYS A 160 10.22 22.91 -25.35
N PHE A 161 10.68 24.04 -24.80
CA PHE A 161 10.35 24.50 -23.46
C PHE A 161 9.40 25.71 -23.55
N SER A 162 8.40 25.76 -22.64
CA SER A 162 7.45 26.89 -22.66
C SER A 162 6.78 27.05 -21.28
N ASN A 163 5.94 28.08 -21.17
CA ASN A 163 5.03 28.28 -20.03
C ASN A 163 3.75 27.41 -20.10
N LYS A 164 3.66 26.51 -21.08
CA LYS A 164 2.62 25.48 -21.23
C LYS A 164 3.23 24.08 -21.17
N PRO A 165 3.96 23.76 -20.09
CA PRO A 165 4.66 22.47 -20.00
C PRO A 165 3.68 21.30 -19.99
N ALA A 166 4.15 20.15 -20.48
CA ALA A 166 3.43 18.89 -20.37
C ALA A 166 2.99 18.64 -18.93
N GLY A 167 1.76 18.21 -18.74
CA GLY A 167 1.18 17.95 -17.40
C GLY A 167 0.69 19.18 -16.62
N LYS A 168 0.70 20.39 -17.20
CA LYS A 168 0.10 21.58 -16.56
C LYS A 168 -1.42 21.49 -16.59
N VAL A 169 -2.04 21.59 -15.41
CA VAL A 169 -3.50 21.54 -15.20
C VAL A 169 -3.96 22.81 -14.49
N SER A 170 -4.96 23.49 -15.06
CA SER A 170 -5.71 24.53 -14.34
C SER A 170 -6.66 23.86 -13.36
N PHE A 171 -6.61 24.25 -12.10
CA PHE A 171 -7.41 23.67 -11.03
C PHE A 171 -8.07 24.77 -10.18
N SER A 172 -9.39 24.72 -10.04
CA SER A 172 -10.15 25.70 -9.26
C SER A 172 -11.17 25.06 -8.32
N SER A 173 -11.67 23.87 -8.66
CA SER A 173 -12.72 23.21 -7.88
C SER A 173 -12.68 21.69 -8.03
N SER A 174 -13.26 21.00 -7.06
CA SER A 174 -13.40 19.54 -7.01
C SER A 174 -14.67 19.11 -6.29
N ASN A 175 -15.18 17.93 -6.64
CA ASN A 175 -16.16 17.20 -5.83
C ASN A 175 -15.49 16.37 -4.71
N LEU A 176 -14.16 16.27 -4.71
CA LEU A 176 -13.37 15.63 -3.66
C LEU A 176 -12.83 16.68 -2.70
N PRO A 177 -12.46 16.33 -1.47
CA PRO A 177 -11.69 17.19 -0.59
C PRO A 177 -10.46 17.76 -1.30
N ILE A 178 -10.18 19.05 -1.11
CA ILE A 178 -9.01 19.73 -1.64
C ILE A 178 -8.00 19.93 -0.52
N LEU A 179 -6.79 19.40 -0.74
CA LEU A 179 -5.64 19.62 0.13
C LEU A 179 -4.70 20.62 -0.52
N ILE A 180 -4.38 21.69 0.20
CA ILE A 180 -3.46 22.73 -0.26
C ILE A 180 -2.28 22.77 0.69
N VAL A 181 -1.08 22.51 0.18
CA VAL A 181 0.16 22.57 0.94
C VAL A 181 1.00 23.73 0.43
N ASN A 182 1.46 24.58 1.37
CA ASN A 182 2.39 25.67 1.08
C ASN A 182 3.67 25.46 1.87
N THR A 183 4.77 25.22 1.16
CA THR A 183 6.10 25.02 1.74
C THR A 183 6.94 26.29 1.79
N GLY A 184 6.40 27.44 1.32
CA GLY A 184 7.21 28.63 1.10
C GLY A 184 8.28 28.37 0.04
N SER A 185 9.55 28.58 0.41
CA SER A 185 10.71 28.31 -0.45
C SER A 185 11.34 26.92 -0.24
N LEU A 186 10.79 26.11 0.70
CA LEU A 186 11.40 24.82 1.05
C LEU A 186 11.03 23.73 0.02
N THR A 187 12.01 22.90 -0.29
CA THR A 187 11.81 21.70 -1.14
C THR A 187 11.49 20.51 -0.26
N ILE A 188 10.43 19.77 -0.60
CA ILE A 188 10.10 18.52 0.09
C ILE A 188 11.10 17.45 -0.33
N VAL A 189 11.79 16.86 0.65
CA VAL A 189 12.78 15.78 0.46
C VAL A 189 12.35 14.50 1.18
N GLY A 190 13.03 13.39 0.93
CA GLY A 190 12.85 12.15 1.68
C GLY A 190 13.70 12.07 2.94
N GLY A 191 13.21 11.38 3.98
CA GLY A 191 13.94 11.09 5.22
C GLY A 191 14.01 12.25 6.22
N THR A 192 13.51 13.44 5.86
CA THR A 192 13.45 14.60 6.78
C THR A 192 12.18 15.39 6.50
N LYS A 193 11.34 15.54 7.50
CA LYS A 193 10.12 16.36 7.38
C LYS A 193 10.46 17.84 7.47
N ILE A 194 10.11 18.58 6.41
CA ILE A 194 10.11 20.05 6.44
C ILE A 194 8.80 20.56 7.04
N THR A 195 8.82 21.77 7.62
CA THR A 195 7.61 22.45 8.06
C THR A 195 6.92 23.12 6.88
N ALA A 196 5.60 22.94 6.77
CA ALA A 196 4.75 23.53 5.77
C ALA A 196 3.39 23.91 6.38
N MET A 197 2.61 24.75 5.69
CA MET A 197 1.21 24.99 6.00
C MET A 197 0.33 24.08 5.16
N MET A 198 -0.68 23.47 5.77
CA MET A 198 -1.70 22.70 5.07
C MET A 198 -3.09 23.26 5.34
N SER A 199 -3.90 23.32 4.29
CA SER A 199 -5.33 23.60 4.35
C SER A 199 -6.09 22.43 3.77
N ILE A 200 -7.22 22.06 4.39
CA ILE A 200 -8.13 21.03 3.86
C ILE A 200 -9.53 21.63 3.78
N ILE A 201 -10.11 21.54 2.60
CA ILE A 201 -11.45 22.05 2.27
C ILE A 201 -12.32 20.85 1.90
N ASP A 202 -13.45 20.67 2.58
CA ASP A 202 -14.46 19.67 2.26
C ASP A 202 -15.84 20.16 2.70
N GLN A 203 -16.65 20.59 1.74
CA GLN A 203 -18.02 21.07 1.97
C GLN A 203 -19.03 19.93 2.14
N GLY A 204 -18.56 18.67 2.02
CA GLY A 204 -19.39 17.49 2.15
C GLY A 204 -19.92 16.96 0.81
N PHE A 205 -20.56 15.80 0.90
CA PHE A 205 -21.01 15.07 -0.28
C PHE A 205 -21.98 15.88 -1.15
N GLY A 206 -21.67 15.98 -2.44
CA GLY A 206 -22.51 16.64 -3.45
C GLY A 206 -22.30 18.16 -3.54
N ILE A 207 -21.48 18.77 -2.69
CA ILE A 207 -21.18 20.20 -2.73
C ILE A 207 -19.78 20.38 -3.31
N PRO A 208 -19.59 21.20 -4.38
CA PRO A 208 -18.27 21.48 -4.91
C PRO A 208 -17.39 22.23 -3.90
N ASN A 209 -16.14 21.80 -3.79
CA ASN A 209 -15.09 22.50 -3.08
C ASN A 209 -14.34 23.42 -4.04
N TYR A 210 -14.05 24.66 -3.67
CA TYR A 210 -13.25 25.61 -4.44
C TYR A 210 -11.93 25.89 -3.71
N ILE A 211 -10.84 26.09 -4.47
CA ILE A 211 -9.52 26.42 -3.87
C ILE A 211 -9.53 27.77 -3.13
N THR A 212 -10.54 28.58 -3.35
CA THR A 212 -10.75 29.89 -2.72
C THR A 212 -11.64 29.81 -1.48
N ASP A 213 -12.24 28.65 -1.19
CA ASP A 213 -13.07 28.47 0.00
C ASP A 213 -12.22 28.57 1.27
N ILE A 214 -12.87 28.98 2.35
CA ILE A 214 -12.24 28.97 3.67
C ILE A 214 -12.04 27.53 4.11
N PRO A 215 -10.81 27.13 4.50
CA PRO A 215 -10.55 25.79 5.02
C PRO A 215 -11.43 25.47 6.22
N ASN A 216 -12.17 24.36 6.16
CA ASN A 216 -13.15 23.99 7.18
C ASN A 216 -12.84 22.65 7.88
N ILE A 217 -11.88 21.87 7.36
CA ILE A 217 -11.47 20.58 7.96
C ILE A 217 -10.16 20.72 8.72
N TYR A 218 -9.17 21.37 8.11
CA TYR A 218 -7.87 21.61 8.72
C TYR A 218 -7.24 22.89 8.18
N TYR A 219 -6.60 23.66 9.07
CA TYR A 219 -5.73 24.77 8.72
C TYR A 219 -4.63 24.87 9.78
N GLY A 220 -3.39 24.54 9.43
CA GLY A 220 -2.30 24.55 10.40
C GLY A 220 -0.96 24.05 9.86
N ASN A 221 0.02 24.02 10.74
CA ASN A 221 1.35 23.54 10.43
C ASN A 221 1.36 22.02 10.28
N ILE A 222 2.19 21.54 9.36
CA ILE A 222 2.50 20.14 9.18
C ILE A 222 4.02 19.93 9.04
N GLY A 223 4.49 18.75 9.43
CA GLY A 223 5.72 18.18 8.91
C GLY A 223 5.41 17.37 7.66
N ILE A 224 6.14 17.56 6.55
CA ILE A 224 5.94 16.82 5.30
C ILE A 224 7.26 16.33 4.74
N GLU A 225 7.27 15.08 4.26
CA GLU A 225 8.41 14.46 3.58
C GLU A 225 7.97 13.57 2.42
N ILE A 226 8.83 13.35 1.42
CA ILE A 226 8.64 12.30 0.43
C ILE A 226 8.87 10.94 1.11
N ARG A 227 7.93 10.00 0.88
CA ARG A 227 8.02 8.64 1.40
C ARG A 227 7.95 7.60 0.28
N GLY A 228 8.26 6.35 0.65
CA GLY A 228 8.26 5.18 -0.22
C GLY A 228 9.68 4.80 -0.63
N GLN A 229 9.82 3.61 -1.22
CA GLN A 229 11.09 3.13 -1.77
C GLN A 229 11.03 3.20 -3.31
N SER A 230 10.48 2.18 -3.98
CA SER A 230 10.36 2.16 -5.46
C SER A 230 9.47 3.29 -6.00
N SER A 231 8.43 3.68 -5.27
CA SER A 231 7.52 4.76 -5.66
C SER A 231 8.18 6.14 -5.73
N THR A 232 9.35 6.33 -5.12
CA THR A 232 10.10 7.60 -5.23
C THR A 232 10.61 7.87 -6.65
N SER A 233 10.67 6.86 -7.52
CA SER A 233 11.03 7.02 -8.93
C SER A 233 9.88 7.57 -9.79
N PHE A 234 8.62 7.44 -9.35
CA PHE A 234 7.45 7.90 -10.10
C PHE A 234 7.35 9.43 -10.12
N ALA A 235 6.66 9.96 -11.16
CA ALA A 235 6.42 11.40 -11.28
C ALA A 235 5.52 11.94 -10.16
N GLN A 236 4.50 11.19 -9.76
CA GLN A 236 3.64 11.51 -8.62
C GLN A 236 4.28 10.96 -7.33
N LYS A 237 4.65 11.86 -6.42
CA LYS A 237 5.29 11.49 -5.15
C LYS A 237 4.27 11.19 -4.07
N GLN A 238 4.59 10.23 -3.21
CA GLN A 238 3.85 9.99 -1.96
C GLN A 238 4.44 10.82 -0.83
N TYR A 239 3.60 11.22 0.14
CA TYR A 239 4.06 12.03 1.27
C TYR A 239 3.67 11.43 2.61
N GLY A 240 4.60 11.49 3.57
CA GLY A 240 4.32 11.33 4.99
C GLY A 240 4.02 12.69 5.61
N LEU A 241 2.96 12.77 6.41
CA LEU A 241 2.50 13.99 7.05
C LEU A 241 2.47 13.84 8.57
N GLU A 242 2.78 14.92 9.27
CA GLU A 242 2.51 15.09 10.70
C GLU A 242 1.79 16.41 10.94
N THR A 243 0.65 16.39 11.61
CA THR A 243 0.00 17.63 12.08
C THR A 243 0.73 18.19 13.30
N ARG A 244 1.01 19.51 13.29
CA ARG A 244 1.88 20.18 14.27
C ARG A 244 1.26 21.47 14.80
N ASP A 245 1.61 21.82 16.02
CA ASP A 245 1.32 23.16 16.58
C ASP A 245 2.30 24.23 16.06
N ALA A 246 2.14 25.47 16.53
CA ALA A 246 3.01 26.58 16.15
C ALA A 246 4.47 26.42 16.63
N LEU A 247 4.71 25.56 17.62
CA LEU A 247 6.03 25.27 18.17
C LEU A 247 6.68 24.06 17.48
N GLY A 248 5.96 23.38 16.57
CA GLY A 248 6.43 22.21 15.86
C GLY A 248 6.18 20.89 16.57
N ASN A 249 5.45 20.88 17.70
CA ASN A 249 5.07 19.65 18.39
C ASN A 249 3.92 18.96 17.65
N ASN A 250 3.88 17.62 17.69
CA ASN A 250 2.80 16.84 17.11
C ASN A 250 1.48 17.07 17.83
N VAL A 251 0.41 17.27 17.06
CA VAL A 251 -0.95 17.48 17.55
C VAL A 251 -1.92 16.49 16.90
N ASN A 252 -2.64 15.73 17.73
CA ASN A 252 -3.65 14.81 17.24
C ASN A 252 -4.91 15.59 16.80
N VAL A 253 -5.28 15.44 15.53
CA VAL A 253 -6.44 16.12 14.92
C VAL A 253 -7.31 15.10 14.19
N SER A 254 -8.63 15.22 14.34
CA SER A 254 -9.57 14.47 13.49
C SER A 254 -9.61 15.11 12.11
N ILE A 255 -9.32 14.34 11.06
CA ILE A 255 -9.28 14.82 9.68
C ILE A 255 -10.18 13.95 8.80
N LEU A 256 -11.06 14.56 8.00
CA LEU A 256 -11.95 13.90 7.04
C LEU A 256 -12.73 12.71 7.66
N GLY A 257 -13.25 12.91 8.87
CA GLY A 257 -14.04 11.91 9.61
C GLY A 257 -13.23 10.78 10.25
N MET A 258 -11.90 10.79 10.11
CA MET A 258 -11.04 9.81 10.78
C MET A 258 -10.71 10.25 12.20
N PRO A 259 -10.54 9.31 13.15
CA PRO A 259 -10.21 9.60 14.55
C PRO A 259 -8.96 10.45 14.72
N PRO A 260 -8.86 11.22 15.82
CA PRO A 260 -7.73 12.11 16.06
C PRO A 260 -6.40 11.36 16.09
N GLU A 261 -5.44 11.81 15.30
CA GLU A 261 -4.06 11.39 15.26
C GLU A 261 -3.19 12.45 14.59
N ASN A 262 -1.87 12.33 14.71
CA ASN A 262 -0.95 13.27 14.07
C ASN A 262 -0.27 12.73 12.81
N ASP A 263 -0.12 11.41 12.67
CA ASP A 263 0.56 10.76 11.54
C ASP A 263 -0.41 10.35 10.43
N TRP A 264 -0.20 10.90 9.23
CA TRP A 264 -1.02 10.67 8.04
C TRP A 264 -0.17 10.38 6.81
N ILE A 265 -0.80 9.88 5.76
CA ILE A 265 -0.13 9.59 4.49
C ILE A 265 -0.99 10.13 3.34
N LEU A 266 -0.34 10.79 2.39
CA LEU A 266 -0.85 11.04 1.06
C LEU A 266 -0.29 9.98 0.12
N TYR A 267 -1.07 8.93 -0.10
CA TYR A 267 -0.73 7.88 -1.05
C TYR A 267 -1.00 8.37 -2.49
N ALA A 268 -0.02 8.17 -3.36
CA ALA A 268 -0.07 8.54 -4.78
C ALA A 268 -0.28 7.29 -5.65
N PRO A 269 -1.45 7.12 -6.28
CA PRO A 269 -1.74 5.90 -7.06
C PRO A 269 -1.18 5.95 -8.50
N TYR A 270 0.08 6.37 -8.69
CA TYR A 270 0.64 6.60 -10.02
C TYR A 270 0.66 5.37 -10.93
N ASN A 271 1.07 4.23 -10.41
CA ASN A 271 1.10 2.97 -11.16
C ASN A 271 -0.21 2.17 -11.06
N ASP A 272 -1.14 2.63 -10.24
CA ASP A 272 -2.49 2.07 -10.15
C ASP A 272 -3.48 2.92 -10.96
N LYS A 273 -3.66 2.56 -12.22
CA LYS A 273 -4.56 3.29 -13.13
C LYS A 273 -6.05 3.19 -12.79
N SER A 274 -6.44 2.36 -11.84
CA SER A 274 -7.79 2.37 -11.26
C SER A 274 -7.93 3.42 -10.16
N LEU A 275 -6.83 3.91 -9.60
CA LEU A 275 -6.72 4.82 -8.45
C LEU A 275 -7.20 4.22 -7.11
N MET A 276 -7.70 2.97 -7.07
CA MET A 276 -8.46 2.46 -5.92
C MET A 276 -7.99 1.11 -5.35
N ARG A 277 -6.95 0.45 -5.90
CA ARG A 277 -6.57 -0.92 -5.48
C ARG A 277 -6.24 -1.04 -3.99
N ASN A 278 -5.53 -0.07 -3.43
CA ASN A 278 -5.28 0.00 -1.99
C ASN A 278 -6.59 0.15 -1.19
N VAL A 279 -7.48 1.02 -1.64
CA VAL A 279 -8.77 1.29 -0.99
C VAL A 279 -9.62 0.03 -0.94
N LEU A 280 -9.71 -0.72 -2.05
CA LEU A 280 -10.45 -1.99 -2.13
C LEU A 280 -9.89 -3.04 -1.18
N ALA A 281 -8.57 -3.21 -1.12
CA ALA A 281 -7.95 -4.18 -0.23
C ALA A 281 -8.15 -3.82 1.26
N TYR A 282 -8.06 -2.54 1.60
CA TYR A 282 -8.28 -2.07 2.97
C TYR A 282 -9.76 -2.19 3.37
N ASN A 283 -10.68 -1.87 2.47
CA ASN A 283 -12.11 -2.08 2.71
C ASN A 283 -12.45 -3.55 2.91
N LEU A 284 -11.87 -4.44 2.10
CA LEU A 284 -12.04 -5.88 2.25
C LEU A 284 -11.60 -6.35 3.64
N ALA A 285 -10.41 -5.93 4.11
CA ALA A 285 -9.93 -6.27 5.45
C ALA A 285 -10.86 -5.74 6.56
N ARG A 286 -11.37 -4.49 6.43
CA ARG A 286 -12.33 -3.92 7.38
C ARG A 286 -13.66 -4.67 7.39
N ASN A 287 -14.16 -5.10 6.23
CA ASN A 287 -15.37 -5.93 6.14
C ASN A 287 -15.20 -7.33 6.74
N MET A 288 -13.97 -7.79 6.92
CA MET A 288 -13.66 -9.01 7.67
C MET A 288 -13.56 -8.78 9.20
N GLY A 289 -13.68 -7.52 9.66
CA GLY A 289 -13.53 -7.14 11.07
C GLY A 289 -12.07 -6.86 11.48
N ARG A 290 -11.14 -6.67 10.52
CA ARG A 290 -9.75 -6.30 10.80
C ARG A 290 -9.54 -4.81 10.63
N TRP A 291 -8.78 -4.20 11.50
CA TRP A 291 -8.36 -2.84 11.25
C TRP A 291 -7.45 -2.78 10.00
N ALA A 292 -7.76 -1.87 9.11
CA ALA A 292 -6.93 -1.45 8.00
C ALA A 292 -7.13 0.04 7.79
N SER A 293 -6.14 0.74 7.22
CA SER A 293 -6.16 2.19 7.04
C SER A 293 -7.46 2.67 6.43
N ARG A 294 -8.13 3.62 7.09
CA ARG A 294 -9.24 4.37 6.51
C ARG A 294 -8.68 5.30 5.46
N CYS A 295 -9.43 5.47 4.39
CA CYS A 295 -8.98 6.16 3.18
C CYS A 295 -10.03 7.14 2.71
N VAL A 296 -9.59 8.32 2.25
CA VAL A 296 -10.42 9.33 1.59
C VAL A 296 -9.72 9.81 0.33
N PHE A 297 -10.39 9.72 -0.82
CA PHE A 297 -9.88 10.31 -2.05
C PHE A 297 -9.87 11.82 -1.94
N CYS A 298 -8.82 12.46 -2.41
CA CYS A 298 -8.67 13.91 -2.39
C CYS A 298 -7.86 14.40 -3.59
N GLU A 299 -7.88 15.68 -3.85
CA GLU A 299 -7.01 16.33 -4.83
C GLU A 299 -6.00 17.23 -4.13
N LEU A 300 -4.73 17.12 -4.53
CA LEU A 300 -3.63 17.81 -3.87
C LEU A 300 -3.12 18.97 -4.72
N VAL A 301 -2.90 20.11 -4.07
CA VAL A 301 -2.20 21.27 -4.63
C VAL A 301 -0.99 21.58 -3.74
N ILE A 302 0.20 21.71 -4.33
CA ILE A 302 1.42 22.11 -3.62
C ILE A 302 1.94 23.39 -4.26
N ASN A 303 2.10 24.46 -3.48
CA ASN A 303 2.58 25.76 -3.94
C ASN A 303 1.85 26.26 -5.20
N GLY A 304 0.51 26.14 -5.22
CA GLY A 304 -0.35 26.53 -6.34
C GLY A 304 -0.32 25.59 -7.56
N ILE A 305 0.41 24.49 -7.50
CA ILE A 305 0.52 23.52 -8.60
C ILE A 305 -0.31 22.28 -8.27
N TYR A 306 -1.24 21.93 -9.15
CA TYR A 306 -2.05 20.72 -9.04
C TYR A 306 -1.18 19.46 -9.13
N GLN A 307 -1.33 18.54 -8.17
CA GLN A 307 -0.54 17.30 -8.06
C GLN A 307 -1.34 16.02 -8.40
N GLY A 308 -2.63 16.12 -8.70
CA GLY A 308 -3.45 14.96 -9.05
C GLY A 308 -4.33 14.45 -7.92
N VAL A 309 -4.97 13.30 -8.18
CA VAL A 309 -5.73 12.55 -7.20
C VAL A 309 -4.78 11.82 -6.26
N TYR A 310 -5.05 11.92 -4.98
CA TYR A 310 -4.38 11.20 -3.88
C TYR A 310 -5.39 10.44 -3.04
N VAL A 311 -4.90 9.52 -2.24
CA VAL A 311 -5.66 8.92 -1.14
C VAL A 311 -5.05 9.41 0.17
N PHE A 312 -5.80 10.22 0.91
CA PHE A 312 -5.46 10.59 2.28
C PHE A 312 -5.80 9.42 3.19
N GLN A 313 -4.83 8.91 3.93
CA GLN A 313 -5.00 7.68 4.68
C GLN A 313 -4.22 7.66 6.00
N GLU A 314 -4.69 6.81 6.92
CA GLU A 314 -4.02 6.56 8.18
C GLU A 314 -2.69 5.82 7.98
N LYS A 315 -1.68 6.21 8.78
CA LYS A 315 -0.45 5.44 8.94
C LYS A 315 -0.66 4.29 9.92
N ILE A 316 -0.04 3.14 9.69
CA ILE A 316 0.02 2.06 10.68
C ILE A 316 0.75 2.57 11.93
N LYS A 317 0.11 2.49 13.08
CA LYS A 317 0.62 2.97 14.37
C LYS A 317 -0.11 2.28 15.52
N VAL A 318 0.53 2.14 16.66
CA VAL A 318 -0.13 1.73 17.92
C VAL A 318 -1.04 2.86 18.38
N ASP A 319 -2.33 2.64 18.32
CA ASP A 319 -3.38 3.54 18.76
C ASP A 319 -4.70 2.77 18.96
N ALA A 320 -5.55 3.23 19.88
CA ALA A 320 -6.84 2.59 20.18
C ALA A 320 -7.78 2.54 18.95
N ASN A 321 -7.67 3.50 18.04
CA ASN A 321 -8.46 3.57 16.80
C ASN A 321 -7.75 3.01 15.58
N ARG A 322 -6.49 2.54 15.72
CA ARG A 322 -5.68 1.94 14.64
C ARG A 322 -5.29 0.51 15.01
N VAL A 323 -4.00 0.22 15.17
CA VAL A 323 -3.57 -1.08 15.71
C VAL A 323 -3.70 -1.04 17.21
N ASN A 324 -4.83 -1.54 17.70
CA ASN A 324 -5.15 -1.49 19.12
C ASN A 324 -4.39 -2.59 19.89
N VAL A 325 -3.16 -2.28 20.24
CA VAL A 325 -2.33 -3.05 21.17
C VAL A 325 -1.82 -2.12 22.26
N THR A 326 -1.54 -2.66 23.44
CA THR A 326 -1.02 -1.87 24.57
C THR A 326 0.29 -1.22 24.21
N LYS A 327 0.40 0.11 24.36
CA LYS A 327 1.65 0.82 24.07
C LYS A 327 2.79 0.30 24.92
N LEU A 328 3.88 -0.14 24.29
CA LEU A 328 5.09 -0.62 24.95
C LEU A 328 6.00 0.56 25.29
N LEU A 329 6.32 0.74 26.58
CA LEU A 329 7.20 1.80 27.05
C LEU A 329 8.63 1.28 27.21
N PRO A 330 9.67 2.15 27.17
CA PRO A 330 11.06 1.72 27.39
C PRO A 330 11.29 0.98 28.70
N ALA A 331 10.50 1.27 29.75
CA ALA A 331 10.57 0.58 31.05
C ALA A 331 9.96 -0.82 31.06
N ASP A 332 9.13 -1.17 30.07
CA ASP A 332 8.42 -2.45 29.97
C ASP A 332 9.36 -3.57 29.50
N THR A 333 10.28 -4.00 30.36
CA THR A 333 11.33 -4.95 30.00
C THR A 333 11.22 -6.30 30.74
N LEU A 334 10.24 -6.49 31.62
CA LEU A 334 10.06 -7.68 32.43
C LEU A 334 8.57 -8.01 32.67
N GLY A 335 8.30 -9.24 33.10
CA GLY A 335 6.96 -9.71 33.50
C GLY A 335 5.95 -9.63 32.36
N VAL A 336 4.69 -9.35 32.70
CA VAL A 336 3.59 -9.21 31.72
C VAL A 336 3.81 -8.04 30.75
N ASN A 337 4.44 -6.97 31.23
CA ASN A 337 4.59 -5.74 30.44
C ASN A 337 5.43 -5.92 29.18
N VAL A 338 6.47 -6.76 29.21
CA VAL A 338 7.30 -7.05 28.03
C VAL A 338 6.60 -7.94 26.99
N THR A 339 5.46 -8.55 27.36
CA THR A 339 4.85 -9.60 26.53
C THR A 339 4.05 -9.09 25.34
N GLY A 340 3.82 -7.78 25.20
CA GLY A 340 3.01 -7.24 24.11
C GLY A 340 3.18 -5.75 23.89
N GLY A 341 2.52 -5.25 22.85
CA GLY A 341 2.65 -3.87 22.37
C GLY A 341 3.55 -3.75 21.16
N TYR A 342 3.71 -4.85 20.42
CA TYR A 342 4.62 -4.90 19.27
C TYR A 342 3.88 -4.81 17.95
N ILE A 343 4.41 -4.01 17.01
CA ILE A 343 4.16 -4.14 15.58
C ILE A 343 5.51 -4.46 14.93
N ILE A 344 5.54 -5.53 14.14
CA ILE A 344 6.70 -5.96 13.36
C ILE A 344 6.27 -6.17 11.91
N ASN A 345 7.22 -6.16 10.97
CA ASN A 345 6.93 -6.44 9.58
C ASN A 345 8.01 -7.28 8.91
N ILE A 346 7.62 -7.94 7.81
CA ILE A 346 8.51 -8.54 6.84
C ILE A 346 8.63 -7.54 5.70
N ASP A 347 9.82 -7.00 5.45
CA ASP A 347 10.05 -5.98 4.42
C ASP A 347 11.53 -5.91 4.00
N LYS A 348 11.83 -4.94 3.09
CA LYS A 348 13.16 -4.64 2.56
C LYS A 348 14.06 -3.89 3.55
N ASP A 349 13.49 -3.34 4.60
CA ASP A 349 14.22 -2.58 5.61
C ASP A 349 15.33 -3.41 6.29
N PRO A 350 16.34 -2.78 6.91
CA PRO A 350 17.35 -3.48 7.66
C PRO A 350 16.74 -4.42 8.70
N ALA A 351 17.15 -5.69 8.67
CA ALA A 351 16.58 -6.69 9.57
C ALA A 351 16.93 -6.43 11.03
N SER A 352 15.92 -6.45 11.91
CA SER A 352 16.11 -6.55 13.36
C SER A 352 16.55 -7.96 13.74
N TRP A 353 16.03 -8.98 13.03
CA TRP A 353 16.48 -10.38 13.09
C TRP A 353 15.99 -11.15 11.84
N TYR A 354 16.42 -12.39 11.73
CA TYR A 354 16.03 -13.29 10.65
C TYR A 354 15.22 -14.46 11.17
N SER A 355 14.33 -15.00 10.34
CA SER A 355 13.61 -16.27 10.57
C SER A 355 14.57 -17.39 10.89
N VAL A 356 14.17 -18.28 11.80
CA VAL A 356 14.93 -19.49 12.17
C VAL A 356 14.70 -20.64 11.17
N VAL A 357 13.63 -20.55 10.37
CA VAL A 357 13.31 -21.55 9.34
C VAL A 357 13.45 -20.89 7.95
N PRO A 358 14.18 -21.49 7.02
CA PRO A 358 14.31 -20.94 5.67
C PRO A 358 12.98 -21.00 4.91
N PRO A 359 12.79 -20.11 3.90
CA PRO A 359 11.63 -20.21 3.02
C PRO A 359 11.71 -21.47 2.16
N ASN A 360 10.55 -22.11 1.90
CA ASN A 360 10.46 -23.28 1.05
C ASN A 360 10.61 -22.90 -0.44
N ASN A 361 11.13 -23.84 -1.25
CA ASN A 361 11.23 -23.70 -2.71
C ASN A 361 11.95 -22.42 -3.18
N SER A 362 12.89 -21.92 -2.39
CA SER A 362 13.71 -20.75 -2.70
C SER A 362 15.11 -21.18 -3.15
N THR A 363 15.62 -20.52 -4.19
CA THR A 363 17.02 -20.64 -4.63
C THR A 363 17.84 -19.39 -4.31
N ALA A 364 17.19 -18.34 -3.78
CA ALA A 364 17.83 -17.06 -3.48
C ALA A 364 18.79 -17.12 -2.27
N GLY A 365 18.74 -18.18 -1.45
CA GLY A 365 19.57 -18.33 -0.25
C GLY A 365 19.28 -17.31 0.86
N GLN A 366 18.27 -16.48 0.70
CA GLN A 366 17.92 -15.43 1.66
C GLN A 366 16.98 -15.94 2.76
N LYS A 367 17.22 -15.46 3.97
CA LYS A 367 16.31 -15.66 5.10
C LYS A 367 15.23 -14.58 5.12
N ILE A 368 14.04 -14.92 5.62
CA ILE A 368 12.99 -13.96 5.89
C ILE A 368 13.49 -12.93 6.92
N ARG A 369 13.29 -11.66 6.64
CA ARG A 369 13.72 -10.54 7.49
C ARG A 369 12.54 -10.01 8.29
N PHE A 370 12.72 -9.90 9.60
CA PHE A 370 11.79 -9.20 10.47
C PHE A 370 12.36 -7.85 10.89
N THR A 371 11.52 -6.83 10.86
CA THR A 371 11.87 -5.48 11.30
C THR A 371 10.89 -5.03 12.39
N CYS A 372 11.40 -4.38 13.45
CA CYS A 372 10.57 -3.73 14.46
C CYS A 372 10.02 -2.43 13.87
N ASN A 373 8.70 -2.26 13.93
CA ASN A 373 8.00 -1.09 13.44
C ASN A 373 7.44 -0.23 14.59
N SER A 374 6.96 -0.88 15.67
CA SER A 374 6.57 -0.20 16.91
C SER A 374 6.83 -1.11 18.12
N PRO A 375 7.69 -0.72 19.07
CA PRO A 375 8.67 0.36 18.95
C PRO A 375 9.55 0.14 17.72
N ASP A 376 10.05 1.21 17.10
CA ASP A 376 10.89 1.09 15.93
C ASP A 376 12.28 0.52 16.25
N THR A 377 13.08 0.29 15.21
CA THR A 377 14.40 -0.35 15.34
C THR A 377 15.37 0.44 16.21
N VAL A 378 15.19 1.76 16.32
CA VAL A 378 16.04 2.67 17.10
C VAL A 378 15.58 2.70 18.56
N ASP A 379 14.27 2.76 18.79
CA ASP A 379 13.68 2.96 20.12
C ASP A 379 13.48 1.65 20.91
N ILE A 380 13.42 0.50 20.25
CA ILE A 380 13.16 -0.78 20.92
C ILE A 380 14.29 -1.18 21.85
N MET A 381 13.98 -1.44 23.12
CA MET A 381 14.95 -1.88 24.11
C MET A 381 15.44 -3.31 23.82
N LYS A 382 16.72 -3.61 24.15
CA LYS A 382 17.35 -4.92 23.90
C LYS A 382 16.51 -6.11 24.42
N LYS A 383 15.94 -5.98 25.65
CA LYS A 383 15.10 -7.04 26.24
C LYS A 383 13.76 -7.21 25.50
N GLN A 384 13.17 -6.11 25.05
CA GLN A 384 11.93 -6.13 24.26
C GLN A 384 12.15 -6.82 22.90
N ARG A 385 13.24 -6.45 22.20
CA ARG A 385 13.62 -7.09 20.93
C ARG A 385 13.89 -8.59 21.12
N ALA A 386 14.59 -8.96 22.20
CA ALA A 386 14.85 -10.35 22.51
C ALA A 386 13.57 -11.15 22.78
N TYR A 387 12.61 -10.54 23.49
CA TYR A 387 11.32 -11.16 23.75
C TYR A 387 10.52 -11.44 22.47
N ILE A 388 10.30 -10.40 21.65
CA ILE A 388 9.48 -10.56 20.44
C ILE A 388 10.15 -11.52 19.43
N LYS A 389 11.49 -11.44 19.29
CA LYS A 389 12.23 -12.40 18.48
C LYS A 389 12.01 -13.82 18.97
N SER A 390 12.21 -14.09 20.28
CA SER A 390 12.02 -15.42 20.86
C SER A 390 10.58 -15.95 20.69
N TYR A 391 9.60 -15.06 20.75
CA TYR A 391 8.20 -15.41 20.55
C TYR A 391 7.93 -15.84 19.09
N VAL A 392 8.45 -15.08 18.11
CA VAL A 392 8.35 -15.42 16.69
C VAL A 392 9.12 -16.71 16.37
N ASP A 393 10.33 -16.87 16.91
CA ASP A 393 11.12 -18.10 16.76
C ASP A 393 10.35 -19.32 17.33
N SER A 394 9.65 -19.16 18.46
CA SER A 394 8.82 -20.21 19.06
C SER A 394 7.61 -20.54 18.18
N PHE A 395 6.97 -19.54 17.59
CA PHE A 395 5.90 -19.72 16.61
C PHE A 395 6.39 -20.52 15.39
N GLU A 396 7.50 -20.11 14.80
CA GLU A 396 8.08 -20.80 13.62
C GLU A 396 8.51 -22.23 13.96
N THR A 397 9.14 -22.44 15.09
CA THR A 397 9.55 -23.77 15.56
C THR A 397 8.33 -24.68 15.79
N ALA A 398 7.29 -24.18 16.43
CA ALA A 398 6.07 -24.93 16.66
C ALA A 398 5.34 -25.26 15.35
N LEU A 399 5.28 -24.31 14.42
CA LEU A 399 4.66 -24.51 13.10
C LEU A 399 5.45 -25.49 12.23
N ASN A 400 6.79 -25.48 12.30
CA ASN A 400 7.64 -26.39 11.54
C ASN A 400 7.69 -27.80 12.16
N GLY A 401 7.34 -27.95 13.43
CA GLY A 401 7.40 -29.21 14.18
C GLY A 401 6.38 -30.24 13.71
N VAL A 402 6.58 -31.50 14.15
CA VAL A 402 5.67 -32.62 13.80
C VAL A 402 4.29 -32.49 14.46
N ASN A 403 4.23 -31.83 15.61
CA ASN A 403 3.00 -31.60 16.38
C ASN A 403 2.37 -30.23 16.07
N PHE A 404 2.62 -29.65 14.91
CA PHE A 404 2.19 -28.27 14.61
C PHE A 404 0.67 -28.06 14.70
N MET A 405 -0.13 -29.11 14.45
CA MET A 405 -1.60 -29.06 14.59
C MET A 405 -2.12 -29.24 16.02
N ASP A 406 -1.25 -29.50 16.98
CA ASP A 406 -1.69 -29.65 18.38
C ASP A 406 -2.11 -28.29 18.96
N PRO A 407 -3.28 -28.17 19.58
CA PRO A 407 -3.77 -26.90 20.10
C PRO A 407 -2.97 -26.34 21.28
N LEU A 408 -2.21 -27.18 22.00
CA LEU A 408 -1.49 -26.77 23.23
C LEU A 408 -0.01 -26.48 22.96
N ILE A 409 0.62 -27.24 22.08
CA ILE A 409 2.07 -27.15 21.81
C ILE A 409 2.40 -26.74 20.38
N GLY A 410 1.43 -26.80 19.47
CA GLY A 410 1.58 -26.37 18.08
C GLY A 410 1.49 -24.87 17.90
N TYR A 411 1.46 -24.43 16.64
CA TYR A 411 1.46 -23.00 16.29
C TYR A 411 0.26 -22.21 16.81
N ARG A 412 -0.88 -22.88 17.05
CA ARG A 412 -2.10 -22.26 17.57
C ARG A 412 -1.92 -21.70 18.99
N LYS A 413 -0.91 -22.14 19.73
CA LYS A 413 -0.49 -21.52 20.98
C LYS A 413 0.02 -20.09 20.76
N TYR A 414 0.68 -19.83 19.64
CA TYR A 414 1.41 -18.61 19.41
C TYR A 414 0.69 -17.64 18.46
N ALA A 415 -0.15 -18.13 17.54
CA ALA A 415 -0.72 -17.35 16.47
C ALA A 415 -2.24 -17.47 16.37
N SER A 416 -2.91 -16.35 16.10
CA SER A 416 -4.37 -16.28 15.88
C SER A 416 -4.73 -16.83 14.50
N VAL A 417 -5.28 -18.04 14.45
CA VAL A 417 -5.67 -18.69 13.19
C VAL A 417 -6.61 -17.80 12.35
N THR A 418 -7.56 -17.13 13.00
CA THR A 418 -8.54 -16.28 12.32
C THR A 418 -7.86 -15.10 11.61
N SER A 419 -6.86 -14.46 12.24
CA SER A 419 -6.14 -13.37 11.57
C SER A 419 -5.36 -13.84 10.34
N PHE A 420 -4.76 -15.04 10.41
CA PHE A 420 -4.04 -15.64 9.27
C PHE A 420 -5.00 -16.05 8.15
N VAL A 421 -6.20 -16.54 8.47
CA VAL A 421 -7.25 -16.85 7.49
C VAL A 421 -7.73 -15.59 6.78
N ASP A 422 -8.03 -14.54 7.52
CA ASP A 422 -8.50 -13.27 6.93
C ASP A 422 -7.43 -12.66 6.02
N TYR A 423 -6.17 -12.65 6.47
CA TYR A 423 -5.03 -12.18 5.67
C TYR A 423 -4.82 -13.02 4.41
N PHE A 424 -4.98 -14.34 4.52
CA PHE A 424 -4.91 -15.26 3.38
C PHE A 424 -5.98 -14.92 2.33
N ILE A 425 -7.24 -14.73 2.75
CA ILE A 425 -8.32 -14.39 1.82
C ILE A 425 -8.04 -13.09 1.08
N VAL A 426 -7.57 -12.03 1.78
CA VAL A 426 -7.25 -10.75 1.13
C VAL A 426 -6.13 -10.92 0.09
N ASN A 427 -5.06 -11.62 0.44
CA ASN A 427 -3.92 -11.80 -0.47
C ASN A 427 -4.24 -12.75 -1.63
N GLU A 428 -4.99 -13.81 -1.40
CA GLU A 428 -5.36 -14.73 -2.48
C GLU A 428 -6.39 -14.14 -3.42
N LEU A 429 -7.37 -13.38 -2.91
CA LEU A 429 -8.30 -12.67 -3.80
C LEU A 429 -7.58 -11.63 -4.64
N SER A 430 -6.80 -10.78 -4.01
CA SER A 430 -6.11 -9.68 -4.68
C SER A 430 -4.92 -10.13 -5.52
N LYS A 431 -4.38 -11.30 -5.24
CA LYS A 431 -3.13 -11.86 -5.82
C LYS A 431 -2.00 -10.84 -5.83
N ASN A 432 -1.83 -10.15 -4.70
CA ASN A 432 -0.75 -9.19 -4.52
C ASN A 432 0.62 -9.90 -4.60
N VAL A 433 1.44 -9.53 -5.58
CA VAL A 433 2.76 -10.16 -5.78
C VAL A 433 3.74 -9.87 -4.63
N ASP A 434 3.52 -8.81 -3.87
CA ASP A 434 4.27 -8.46 -2.68
C ASP A 434 3.66 -9.06 -1.40
N GLY A 435 2.46 -9.60 -1.51
CA GLY A 435 1.77 -10.25 -0.40
C GLY A 435 2.60 -11.36 0.24
N TYR A 436 2.49 -11.52 1.56
CA TYR A 436 3.20 -12.50 2.39
C TYR A 436 4.70 -12.25 2.59
N ARG A 437 5.37 -11.45 1.73
CA ARG A 437 6.83 -11.33 1.68
C ARG A 437 7.37 -9.90 1.83
N LEU A 438 6.56 -8.89 1.51
CA LEU A 438 6.89 -7.48 1.66
C LEU A 438 5.68 -6.75 2.24
N SER A 439 5.91 -5.65 2.94
CA SER A 439 4.88 -4.86 3.64
C SER A 439 3.90 -5.75 4.44
N THR A 440 4.41 -6.87 4.95
CA THR A 440 3.64 -7.86 5.69
C THR A 440 3.77 -7.59 7.18
N TYR A 441 2.75 -6.95 7.73
CA TYR A 441 2.72 -6.57 9.14
C TYR A 441 2.18 -7.69 10.03
N LEU A 442 2.71 -7.73 11.26
CA LEU A 442 2.21 -8.56 12.35
C LEU A 442 2.20 -7.71 13.61
N HIS A 443 1.29 -8.02 14.52
CA HIS A 443 1.24 -7.35 15.80
C HIS A 443 0.94 -8.34 16.93
N LYS A 444 1.39 -8.00 18.13
CA LYS A 444 1.21 -8.82 19.32
C LYS A 444 0.94 -7.96 20.52
N ASP A 445 -0.20 -8.20 21.18
CA ASP A 445 -0.51 -7.57 22.47
C ASP A 445 -0.02 -8.40 23.64
N ARG A 446 -0.23 -7.90 24.86
CA ARG A 446 0.12 -8.57 26.11
C ARG A 446 -0.63 -9.89 26.26
N ILE A 447 -0.07 -10.80 27.05
CA ILE A 447 -0.72 -12.10 27.34
C ILE A 447 -2.07 -11.92 28.05
N THR A 448 -2.27 -10.84 28.82
CA THR A 448 -3.54 -10.43 29.42
C THR A 448 -4.59 -9.98 28.41
N SER A 449 -4.16 -9.67 27.18
CA SER A 449 -5.02 -9.29 26.06
C SER A 449 -5.07 -10.38 24.97
N GLY A 450 -4.96 -11.66 25.38
CA GLY A 450 -4.95 -12.81 24.49
C GLY A 450 -3.57 -13.18 23.94
N GLY A 451 -2.62 -12.24 23.88
CA GLY A 451 -1.19 -12.44 23.68
C GLY A 451 -0.69 -13.13 22.42
N GLN A 452 -1.57 -13.57 21.52
CA GLN A 452 -1.20 -14.25 20.29
C GLN A 452 -0.69 -13.28 19.23
N LEU A 453 0.22 -13.77 18.38
CA LEU A 453 0.65 -13.07 17.18
C LEU A 453 -0.52 -13.03 16.19
N LYS A 454 -0.88 -11.83 15.74
CA LYS A 454 -1.86 -11.59 14.68
C LYS A 454 -1.16 -11.07 13.45
N ILE A 455 -1.51 -11.56 12.26
CA ILE A 455 -1.02 -11.02 11.00
C ILE A 455 -1.97 -9.93 10.49
N GLY A 456 -1.39 -8.89 9.93
CA GLY A 456 -2.04 -7.62 9.59
C GLY A 456 -1.49 -6.48 10.46
N PRO A 457 -1.93 -5.24 10.14
CA PRO A 457 -2.88 -4.86 9.10
C PRO A 457 -2.34 -5.05 7.67
N VAL A 458 -3.26 -5.12 6.71
CA VAL A 458 -2.91 -5.13 5.28
C VAL A 458 -2.35 -3.78 4.86
N TRP A 459 -1.34 -3.81 3.96
CA TRP A 459 -0.63 -2.61 3.52
C TRP A 459 -0.03 -2.80 2.13
N ASP A 460 -0.08 -1.74 1.29
CA ASP A 460 0.58 -1.65 -0.02
C ASP A 460 0.09 -2.67 -1.06
N TYR A 461 -1.17 -2.50 -1.50
CA TYR A 461 -1.85 -3.36 -2.47
C TYR A 461 -1.94 -2.75 -3.87
N ASN A 462 -1.11 -1.76 -4.18
CA ASN A 462 -1.10 -1.13 -5.50
C ASN A 462 -0.71 -2.09 -6.64
N LEU A 463 0.00 -3.17 -6.35
CA LEU A 463 0.38 -4.23 -7.30
C LEU A 463 -0.63 -5.38 -7.37
N ALA A 464 -1.73 -5.29 -6.64
CA ALA A 464 -2.79 -6.29 -6.59
C ALA A 464 -3.79 -6.16 -7.75
N PHE A 465 -4.77 -7.06 -7.83
CA PHE A 465 -5.91 -7.03 -8.76
C PHE A 465 -5.47 -6.77 -10.20
N ASN A 466 -4.61 -7.65 -10.76
CA ASN A 466 -4.08 -7.55 -12.13
C ASN A 466 -3.13 -6.36 -12.36
N ASN A 467 -2.38 -5.91 -11.38
CA ASN A 467 -1.49 -4.76 -11.56
C ASN A 467 0.00 -5.10 -11.50
N ALA A 468 0.38 -6.34 -11.77
CA ALA A 468 1.78 -6.76 -11.82
C ALA A 468 2.03 -7.76 -12.95
N ASN A 469 2.99 -7.46 -13.83
CA ASN A 469 3.34 -8.27 -15.00
C ASN A 469 4.46 -9.28 -14.77
N TYR A 470 4.79 -9.56 -13.50
CA TYR A 470 5.86 -10.49 -13.12
C TYR A 470 5.36 -11.50 -12.09
N CYS A 471 6.09 -12.60 -11.95
CA CYS A 471 5.79 -13.68 -11.00
C CYS A 471 4.32 -14.14 -11.02
N ASN A 472 3.71 -14.18 -12.20
CA ASN A 472 2.31 -14.56 -12.41
C ASN A 472 1.28 -13.69 -11.67
N GLY A 473 1.62 -12.45 -11.29
CA GLY A 473 0.73 -11.55 -10.56
C GLY A 473 -0.54 -11.16 -11.32
N ASN A 474 -0.46 -11.16 -12.66
CA ASN A 474 -1.59 -10.88 -13.55
C ASN A 474 -2.48 -12.09 -13.84
N LEU A 475 -2.06 -13.32 -13.50
CA LEU A 475 -2.87 -14.50 -13.76
C LEU A 475 -4.01 -14.64 -12.75
N THR A 476 -5.18 -15.03 -13.20
CA THR A 476 -6.35 -15.29 -12.34
C THR A 476 -6.27 -16.64 -11.61
N THR A 477 -5.38 -17.52 -12.02
CA THR A 477 -5.16 -18.87 -11.49
C THR A 477 -3.92 -18.96 -10.61
N GLY A 478 -3.80 -20.05 -9.84
CA GLY A 478 -2.68 -20.31 -8.94
C GLY A 478 -2.76 -19.50 -7.62
N TRP A 479 -2.07 -20.00 -6.60
CA TRP A 479 -2.04 -19.41 -5.27
C TRP A 479 -0.96 -18.33 -5.18
N ALA A 480 -1.24 -17.18 -4.57
CA ALA A 480 -0.26 -16.12 -4.33
C ALA A 480 0.81 -16.56 -3.32
N TYR A 481 0.42 -17.33 -2.30
CA TYR A 481 1.40 -17.87 -1.32
C TYR A 481 2.43 -18.81 -1.95
N ARG A 482 2.16 -19.36 -3.15
CA ARG A 482 3.09 -20.17 -3.93
C ARG A 482 4.05 -19.35 -4.78
N PHE A 483 4.41 -18.16 -4.31
CA PHE A 483 5.35 -17.27 -5.01
C PHE A 483 6.72 -17.90 -5.23
N ASN A 484 7.28 -18.57 -4.21
CA ASN A 484 8.65 -19.07 -4.23
C ASN A 484 8.94 -20.05 -5.38
N PRO A 485 8.10 -21.08 -5.66
CA PRO A 485 8.36 -21.96 -6.82
C PRO A 485 8.20 -21.25 -8.17
N VAL A 486 7.47 -20.12 -8.25
CA VAL A 486 7.31 -19.32 -9.47
C VAL A 486 8.49 -18.39 -9.69
N CYS A 487 8.99 -17.77 -8.63
CA CYS A 487 10.07 -16.79 -8.62
C CYS A 487 11.14 -17.16 -7.59
N SER A 488 11.68 -18.38 -7.68
CA SER A 488 12.59 -18.97 -6.68
C SER A 488 13.89 -18.19 -6.47
N GLY A 489 14.33 -17.42 -7.48
CA GLY A 489 15.53 -16.57 -7.44
C GLY A 489 15.26 -15.13 -6.95
N ASP A 490 14.02 -14.75 -6.66
CA ASP A 490 13.74 -13.42 -6.11
C ASP A 490 14.37 -13.28 -4.71
N THR A 491 14.94 -12.11 -4.45
CA THR A 491 15.59 -11.79 -3.16
C THR A 491 14.62 -11.87 -1.98
N TRP A 492 13.35 -11.56 -2.21
CA TRP A 492 12.31 -11.49 -1.19
C TRP A 492 11.35 -12.67 -1.36
N GLN A 493 11.38 -13.59 -0.42
CA GLN A 493 10.65 -14.85 -0.50
C GLN A 493 9.51 -14.90 0.52
N VAL A 494 8.49 -15.72 0.24
CA VAL A 494 7.37 -15.98 1.14
C VAL A 494 7.82 -16.94 2.25
N PRO A 495 7.49 -16.69 3.54
CA PRO A 495 7.78 -17.60 4.63
C PRO A 495 7.16 -18.99 4.40
N PHE A 496 7.80 -20.04 4.92
CA PHE A 496 7.31 -21.43 4.86
C PHE A 496 5.93 -21.63 5.51
N TRP A 497 5.45 -20.67 6.27
CA TRP A 497 4.24 -20.75 7.11
C TRP A 497 3.03 -21.23 6.32
N TRP A 498 2.83 -20.67 5.13
CA TRP A 498 1.62 -20.89 4.34
C TRP A 498 1.54 -22.32 3.81
N ASP A 499 2.67 -22.91 3.41
CA ASP A 499 2.73 -24.33 3.00
C ASP A 499 2.28 -25.26 4.14
N LYS A 500 2.55 -24.92 5.40
CA LYS A 500 2.11 -25.69 6.56
C LYS A 500 0.66 -25.38 6.95
N LEU A 501 0.29 -24.11 7.02
CA LEU A 501 -1.05 -23.68 7.45
C LEU A 501 -2.16 -24.28 6.59
N VAL A 502 -1.99 -24.29 5.26
CA VAL A 502 -2.98 -24.87 4.34
C VAL A 502 -3.13 -26.39 4.46
N THR A 503 -2.27 -27.07 5.21
CA THR A 503 -2.42 -28.51 5.51
C THR A 503 -3.16 -28.76 6.82
N ASP A 504 -3.24 -27.75 7.72
CA ASP A 504 -3.96 -27.90 9.00
C ASP A 504 -5.49 -27.93 8.82
N SER A 505 -6.13 -28.93 9.41
CA SER A 505 -7.57 -29.13 9.37
C SER A 505 -8.36 -27.94 9.94
N CYS A 506 -7.86 -27.36 11.06
CA CYS A 506 -8.47 -26.19 11.69
C CYS A 506 -8.39 -24.96 10.78
N PHE A 507 -7.24 -24.73 10.16
CA PHE A 507 -7.06 -23.63 9.20
C PHE A 507 -7.98 -23.79 7.99
N LYS A 508 -8.03 -24.99 7.39
CA LYS A 508 -8.90 -25.28 6.24
C LYS A 508 -10.36 -25.03 6.54
N ASN A 509 -10.85 -25.51 7.70
CA ASN A 509 -12.23 -25.30 8.11
C ASN A 509 -12.55 -23.82 8.27
N LYS A 510 -11.73 -23.08 9.04
CA LYS A 510 -11.90 -21.63 9.22
C LYS A 510 -11.80 -20.86 7.89
N LEU A 511 -10.89 -21.25 7.01
CA LEU A 511 -10.74 -20.66 5.68
C LEU A 511 -12.02 -20.86 4.83
N TYR A 512 -12.46 -22.10 4.70
CA TYR A 512 -13.68 -22.40 3.94
C TYR A 512 -14.88 -21.64 4.48
N CYS A 513 -15.11 -21.67 5.79
CA CYS A 513 -16.23 -21.00 6.42
C CYS A 513 -16.17 -19.48 6.23
N LYS A 514 -15.02 -18.85 6.50
CA LYS A 514 -14.88 -17.40 6.35
C LYS A 514 -15.01 -16.96 4.90
N TYR A 515 -14.38 -17.69 3.97
CA TYR A 515 -14.47 -17.40 2.55
C TYR A 515 -15.93 -17.50 2.06
N THR A 516 -16.64 -18.58 2.40
CA THR A 516 -18.06 -18.77 2.03
C THR A 516 -18.94 -17.66 2.62
N GLN A 517 -18.71 -17.26 3.87
CA GLN A 517 -19.39 -16.12 4.48
C GLN A 517 -19.18 -14.84 3.66
N MET A 518 -17.94 -14.55 3.30
CA MET A 518 -17.61 -13.35 2.52
C MET A 518 -18.20 -13.43 1.11
N ARG A 519 -18.20 -14.61 0.44
CA ARG A 519 -18.81 -14.82 -0.87
C ARG A 519 -20.34 -14.61 -0.88
N ASN A 520 -21.00 -14.93 0.21
CA ASN A 520 -22.44 -14.72 0.38
C ASN A 520 -22.80 -13.31 0.89
N SER A 521 -21.82 -12.41 1.03
CA SER A 521 -22.04 -11.05 1.54
C SER A 521 -21.22 -10.02 0.77
N TYR A 522 -20.12 -9.56 1.31
CA TYR A 522 -19.31 -8.49 0.72
C TYR A 522 -18.62 -8.88 -0.60
N LEU A 523 -18.15 -10.13 -0.73
CA LEU A 523 -17.52 -10.64 -1.95
C LEU A 523 -18.52 -11.23 -2.95
N ASP A 524 -19.81 -11.08 -2.71
CA ASP A 524 -20.79 -11.22 -3.82
C ASP A 524 -20.40 -10.25 -4.93
N THR A 525 -20.45 -10.73 -6.18
CA THR A 525 -19.96 -9.93 -7.32
C THR A 525 -20.76 -8.64 -7.51
N VAL A 526 -22.04 -8.63 -7.18
CA VAL A 526 -22.87 -7.42 -7.27
C VAL A 526 -22.40 -6.38 -6.25
N ASN A 527 -22.19 -6.80 -5.00
CA ASN A 527 -21.77 -5.92 -3.91
C ASN A 527 -20.34 -5.39 -4.12
N PHE A 528 -19.40 -6.27 -4.45
CA PHE A 528 -18.00 -5.88 -4.61
C PHE A 528 -17.80 -5.02 -5.87
N PHE A 529 -18.52 -5.29 -6.97
CA PHE A 529 -18.46 -4.46 -8.16
C PHE A 529 -19.16 -3.12 -7.97
N LYS A 530 -20.22 -3.07 -7.17
CA LYS A 530 -20.85 -1.81 -6.79
C LYS A 530 -19.86 -0.89 -6.09
N GLU A 531 -19.03 -1.40 -5.18
CA GLU A 531 -17.99 -0.59 -4.53
C GLU A 531 -16.98 -0.02 -5.54
N ILE A 532 -16.55 -0.83 -6.52
CA ILE A 532 -15.66 -0.38 -7.59
C ILE A 532 -16.32 0.73 -8.40
N ASP A 533 -17.61 0.58 -8.74
CA ASP A 533 -18.37 1.57 -9.50
C ASP A 533 -18.61 2.86 -8.69
N ASP A 534 -18.92 2.74 -7.40
CA ASP A 534 -19.08 3.89 -6.49
C ASP A 534 -17.78 4.70 -6.38
N ASN A 535 -16.64 4.03 -6.19
CA ASN A 535 -15.33 4.67 -6.17
C ASN A 535 -14.99 5.32 -7.51
N ALA A 536 -15.29 4.65 -8.63
CA ALA A 536 -15.07 5.19 -9.97
C ALA A 536 -15.94 6.43 -10.24
N ALA A 537 -17.20 6.41 -9.79
CA ALA A 537 -18.10 7.56 -9.88
C ALA A 537 -17.62 8.73 -9.02
N LEU A 538 -17.14 8.46 -7.80
CA LEU A 538 -16.60 9.47 -6.88
C LEU A 538 -15.42 10.24 -7.49
N VAL A 539 -14.48 9.55 -8.13
CA VAL A 539 -13.29 10.18 -8.74
C VAL A 539 -13.52 10.62 -10.18
N ASN A 540 -14.73 10.50 -10.74
CA ASN A 540 -15.00 10.68 -12.16
C ASN A 540 -14.59 12.03 -12.72
N ALA A 541 -14.84 13.14 -12.01
CA ALA A 541 -14.41 14.47 -12.44
C ALA A 541 -12.91 14.70 -12.20
N ALA A 542 -12.37 14.13 -11.14
CA ALA A 542 -10.97 14.31 -10.73
C ALA A 542 -10.00 13.51 -11.61
N LYS A 543 -10.43 12.31 -12.10
CA LYS A 543 -9.59 11.47 -12.96
C LYS A 543 -9.15 12.16 -14.26
N ASP A 544 -10.00 12.99 -14.85
CA ASP A 544 -9.68 13.67 -16.09
C ASP A 544 -8.56 14.69 -15.88
N ARG A 545 -8.59 15.41 -14.75
CA ARG A 545 -7.51 16.30 -14.32
C ARG A 545 -6.24 15.51 -13.97
N HIS A 546 -6.39 14.38 -13.28
CA HIS A 546 -5.28 13.49 -12.93
C HIS A 546 -4.56 12.99 -14.18
N TYR A 547 -5.29 12.45 -15.16
CA TYR A 547 -4.69 11.94 -16.40
C TYR A 547 -4.24 13.03 -17.37
N LYS A 548 -4.77 14.26 -17.26
CA LYS A 548 -4.19 15.41 -17.91
C LYS A 548 -2.84 15.79 -17.28
N ARG A 549 -2.69 15.64 -15.97
CA ARG A 549 -1.43 15.85 -15.23
C ARG A 549 -0.41 14.77 -15.51
N TYR A 550 -0.87 13.52 -15.61
CA TYR A 550 -0.06 12.32 -15.81
C TYR A 550 -0.66 11.51 -16.96
N SER A 551 -0.09 11.66 -18.16
CA SER A 551 -0.59 11.00 -19.37
C SER A 551 -0.16 9.53 -19.43
N ILE A 552 -0.67 8.72 -18.48
CA ILE A 552 -0.26 7.32 -18.27
C ILE A 552 -1.26 6.29 -18.78
N LEU A 553 -2.46 6.69 -19.20
CA LEU A 553 -3.40 5.78 -19.87
C LEU A 553 -2.87 5.38 -21.24
N GLY A 554 -3.04 4.13 -21.64
CA GLY A 554 -2.50 3.58 -22.89
C GLY A 554 -0.99 3.36 -22.89
N THR A 555 -0.25 3.74 -21.83
CA THR A 555 1.20 3.64 -21.75
C THR A 555 1.65 2.64 -20.72
N TYR A 556 2.89 2.17 -20.81
CA TYR A 556 3.50 1.36 -19.76
C TYR A 556 3.85 2.22 -18.54
N VAL A 557 3.43 1.78 -17.38
CA VAL A 557 3.95 2.22 -16.07
C VAL A 557 4.32 0.96 -15.29
N TRP A 558 5.55 0.86 -14.85
CA TRP A 558 6.00 -0.33 -14.11
C TRP A 558 5.13 -0.60 -12.88
N PRO A 559 4.68 -1.83 -12.67
CA PRO A 559 4.79 -3.04 -13.49
C PRO A 559 3.46 -3.45 -14.19
N ASN A 560 2.75 -2.50 -14.79
CA ASN A 560 1.44 -2.80 -15.40
C ASN A 560 1.54 -3.92 -16.46
N PRO A 561 0.61 -4.90 -16.47
CA PRO A 561 0.52 -5.88 -17.54
C PRO A 561 -0.06 -5.30 -18.83
N ALA A 562 0.41 -5.77 -19.96
CA ALA A 562 -0.21 -5.49 -21.26
C ALA A 562 -1.48 -6.35 -21.46
N PRO A 563 -2.46 -5.91 -22.27
CA PRO A 563 -2.55 -4.60 -22.93
C PRO A 563 -2.87 -3.46 -21.95
N TYR A 564 -2.31 -2.28 -22.21
CA TYR A 564 -2.51 -1.11 -21.34
C TYR A 564 -3.86 -0.46 -21.64
N ALA A 565 -4.69 -0.31 -20.64
CA ALA A 565 -5.99 0.33 -20.76
C ALA A 565 -5.85 1.77 -21.26
N LYS A 566 -6.55 2.13 -22.34
CA LYS A 566 -6.51 3.46 -22.96
C LYS A 566 -7.43 4.46 -22.28
N THR A 567 -8.42 3.96 -21.53
CA THR A 567 -9.36 4.79 -20.78
C THR A 567 -9.51 4.27 -19.35
N TYR A 568 -9.92 5.15 -18.45
CA TYR A 568 -10.23 4.80 -17.07
C TYR A 568 -11.36 3.76 -16.96
N ALA A 569 -12.38 3.87 -17.81
CA ALA A 569 -13.48 2.91 -17.87
C ALA A 569 -12.99 1.52 -18.30
N GLU A 570 -12.04 1.47 -19.23
CA GLU A 570 -11.42 0.20 -19.67
C GLU A 570 -10.59 -0.43 -18.55
N GLU A 571 -9.82 0.36 -17.82
CA GLU A 571 -9.03 -0.11 -16.67
C GLU A 571 -9.93 -0.78 -15.61
N ASN A 572 -11.01 -0.11 -15.21
CA ASN A 572 -11.95 -0.64 -14.23
C ASN A 572 -12.68 -1.88 -14.75
N ARG A 573 -13.05 -1.92 -16.03
CA ARG A 573 -13.65 -3.10 -16.66
C ARG A 573 -12.68 -4.29 -16.65
N ASN A 574 -11.41 -4.07 -17.01
CA ASN A 574 -10.38 -5.10 -17.01
C ASN A 574 -10.15 -5.64 -15.58
N MET A 575 -10.08 -4.75 -14.59
CA MET A 575 -9.97 -5.13 -13.19
C MET A 575 -11.17 -5.97 -12.72
N LYS A 576 -12.41 -5.57 -13.03
CA LYS A 576 -13.63 -6.32 -12.69
C LYS A 576 -13.67 -7.70 -13.36
N ASN A 577 -13.30 -7.78 -14.63
CA ASN A 577 -13.22 -9.05 -15.36
C ASN A 577 -12.19 -10.00 -14.72
N TRP A 578 -11.02 -9.46 -14.36
CA TRP A 578 -10.00 -10.22 -13.67
C TRP A 578 -10.49 -10.72 -12.32
N ILE A 579 -11.11 -9.86 -11.49
CA ILE A 579 -11.66 -10.22 -10.17
C ILE A 579 -12.72 -11.31 -10.32
N LYS A 580 -13.63 -11.20 -11.29
CA LYS A 580 -14.65 -12.23 -11.57
C LYS A 580 -14.03 -13.59 -11.86
N ALA A 581 -13.02 -13.64 -12.73
CA ALA A 581 -12.31 -14.87 -13.05
C ALA A 581 -11.51 -15.40 -11.85
N ARG A 582 -10.92 -14.50 -11.05
CA ARG A 582 -10.19 -14.88 -9.83
C ARG A 582 -11.11 -15.48 -8.78
N LEU A 583 -12.27 -14.88 -8.53
CA LEU A 583 -13.28 -15.43 -7.62
C LEU A 583 -13.74 -16.80 -8.08
N ALA A 584 -14.03 -16.99 -9.37
CA ALA A 584 -14.42 -18.30 -9.92
C ALA A 584 -13.31 -19.35 -9.70
N TRP A 585 -12.04 -18.98 -9.85
CA TRP A 585 -10.93 -19.87 -9.55
C TRP A 585 -10.85 -20.20 -8.05
N LEU A 586 -11.02 -19.23 -7.18
CA LEU A 586 -11.01 -19.43 -5.71
C LEU A 586 -12.19 -20.31 -5.27
N ASP A 587 -13.40 -20.08 -5.82
CA ASP A 587 -14.59 -20.90 -5.57
C ASP A 587 -14.36 -22.39 -5.90
N ALA A 588 -13.57 -22.67 -6.95
CA ALA A 588 -13.21 -24.04 -7.35
C ALA A 588 -12.06 -24.64 -6.54
N ASN A 589 -11.27 -23.83 -5.81
CA ASN A 589 -10.04 -24.30 -5.14
C ASN A 589 -10.07 -24.16 -3.61
N ILE A 590 -10.95 -23.36 -3.02
CA ILE A 590 -11.27 -23.37 -1.59
C ILE A 590 -12.40 -24.37 -1.36
N LEU A 591 -12.03 -25.65 -1.30
CA LEU A 591 -12.99 -26.74 -1.22
C LEU A 591 -13.71 -26.79 0.14
N PRO A 592 -14.96 -27.30 0.18
CA PRO A 592 -15.67 -27.54 1.42
C PRO A 592 -14.84 -28.39 2.40
N TYR A 593 -14.74 -27.93 3.63
CA TYR A 593 -14.01 -28.63 4.66
C TYR A 593 -14.66 -28.43 6.03
N GLY A 594 -15.11 -29.53 6.65
CA GLY A 594 -15.73 -29.51 7.96
C GLY A 594 -17.12 -28.86 7.98
N VAL A 595 -17.60 -28.54 9.18
CA VAL A 595 -18.89 -27.90 9.41
C VAL A 595 -18.68 -26.43 9.75
N CYS A 596 -19.40 -25.57 9.09
CA CYS A 596 -19.45 -24.14 9.42
C CYS A 596 -20.56 -23.90 10.44
N ASN A 597 -20.20 -23.59 11.67
CA ASN A 597 -21.14 -23.14 12.67
C ASN A 597 -21.56 -21.70 12.33
N TRP A 598 -22.51 -21.57 11.40
CA TRP A 598 -23.13 -20.28 11.12
C TRP A 598 -23.97 -19.89 12.34
N ILE A 599 -23.74 -18.71 12.87
CA ILE A 599 -24.75 -18.06 13.68
C ILE A 599 -25.82 -17.64 12.69
N THR A 600 -26.88 -18.45 12.54
CA THR A 600 -28.05 -18.07 11.74
C THR A 600 -28.66 -16.84 12.39
N THR A 601 -28.92 -15.81 11.58
CA THR A 601 -29.57 -14.55 12.00
C THR A 601 -31.03 -14.76 12.49
N GLY A 602 -31.47 -15.99 12.68
CA GLY A 602 -32.79 -16.37 13.19
C GLY A 602 -32.86 -16.63 14.70
N ASP A 603 -31.74 -16.90 15.36
CA ASP A 603 -31.71 -16.90 16.81
C ASP A 603 -31.65 -15.44 17.27
N ASN A 604 -32.58 -15.05 18.14
CA ASN A 604 -32.54 -13.80 18.89
C ASN A 604 -31.26 -13.79 19.75
N ILE A 605 -30.11 -13.53 19.12
CA ILE A 605 -28.88 -13.22 19.84
C ILE A 605 -29.16 -11.87 20.48
N ASP A 606 -29.33 -11.89 21.78
CA ASP A 606 -29.45 -10.67 22.56
C ASP A 606 -28.18 -9.84 22.25
N LYS A 607 -28.33 -8.80 21.40
CA LYS A 607 -27.23 -7.91 20.96
C LYS A 607 -26.56 -7.21 22.14
N ASN A 608 -27.11 -7.41 23.34
CA ASN A 608 -26.60 -6.87 24.60
C ASN A 608 -25.55 -7.77 25.28
N PHE A 609 -25.40 -9.04 24.88
CA PHE A 609 -24.37 -9.91 25.44
C PHE A 609 -22.99 -9.63 24.88
N SER A 610 -22.01 -9.37 25.75
CA SER A 610 -20.60 -9.15 25.38
C SER A 610 -19.91 -10.44 24.90
N LEU A 611 -20.38 -11.62 25.35
CA LEU A 611 -19.80 -12.94 25.05
C LEU A 611 -20.69 -13.69 24.06
N LEU A 612 -20.18 -13.96 22.83
CA LEU A 612 -20.92 -14.73 21.83
C LEU A 612 -20.72 -16.24 21.98
N ASN A 613 -19.48 -16.69 22.07
CA ASN A 613 -19.13 -18.10 22.21
C ASN A 613 -17.95 -18.24 23.18
N VAL A 614 -18.03 -19.21 24.08
CA VAL A 614 -16.94 -19.58 24.96
C VAL A 614 -16.80 -21.10 24.97
N SER A 615 -15.60 -21.60 24.79
CA SER A 615 -15.24 -23.02 24.89
C SER A 615 -13.93 -23.20 25.66
N ALA A 616 -13.71 -24.37 26.19
CA ALA A 616 -12.43 -24.73 26.79
C ALA A 616 -12.02 -26.13 26.34
N TYR A 617 -10.78 -26.28 25.92
CA TYR A 617 -10.27 -27.54 25.39
C TYR A 617 -8.76 -27.72 25.64
N PRO A 618 -8.26 -28.97 25.76
CA PRO A 618 -9.03 -30.18 25.86
C PRO A 618 -9.89 -30.24 27.16
N ASN A 619 -11.00 -30.95 27.11
CA ASN A 619 -11.80 -31.26 28.27
C ASN A 619 -12.28 -32.72 28.16
N PRO A 620 -11.75 -33.68 28.92
CA PRO A 620 -10.85 -33.51 30.08
C PRO A 620 -9.47 -32.95 29.75
N PHE A 621 -8.81 -32.27 30.68
CA PHE A 621 -7.45 -31.78 30.60
C PHE A 621 -6.52 -32.43 31.62
N THR A 622 -5.20 -32.45 31.31
CA THR A 622 -4.19 -33.00 32.23
C THR A 622 -3.27 -31.90 32.80
N LYS A 623 -2.57 -31.19 31.95
CA LYS A 623 -1.54 -30.20 32.32
C LYS A 623 -1.95 -28.77 32.06
N ALA A 624 -2.73 -28.56 31.00
CA ALA A 624 -3.14 -27.25 30.51
C ALA A 624 -4.45 -27.34 29.73
N PHE A 625 -5.10 -26.23 29.53
CA PHE A 625 -6.24 -26.09 28.63
C PHE A 625 -6.27 -24.68 28.01
N VAL A 626 -6.99 -24.53 26.90
CA VAL A 626 -7.21 -23.25 26.23
C VAL A 626 -8.64 -22.79 26.51
N VAL A 627 -8.82 -21.55 26.89
CA VAL A 627 -10.12 -20.87 26.91
C VAL A 627 -10.23 -20.09 25.61
N SER A 628 -11.12 -20.51 24.69
CA SER A 628 -11.44 -19.78 23.48
C SER A 628 -12.71 -18.98 23.69
N MET A 629 -12.68 -17.69 23.42
CA MET A 629 -13.83 -16.81 23.57
C MET A 629 -13.96 -15.88 22.38
N LYS A 630 -15.18 -15.79 21.82
CA LYS A 630 -15.55 -14.81 20.79
C LYS A 630 -16.39 -13.72 21.44
N ILE A 631 -15.97 -12.49 21.29
CA ILE A 631 -16.60 -11.32 21.88
C ILE A 631 -17.15 -10.39 20.80
N ASN A 632 -18.21 -9.66 21.09
CA ASN A 632 -18.88 -8.74 20.17
C ASN A 632 -18.90 -7.29 20.65
N LYS A 633 -18.48 -7.04 21.90
CA LYS A 633 -18.38 -5.70 22.48
C LYS A 633 -17.02 -5.50 23.12
N THR A 634 -16.51 -4.28 23.02
CA THR A 634 -15.32 -3.88 23.77
C THR A 634 -15.57 -3.89 25.25
N SER A 635 -14.85 -4.74 26.00
CA SER A 635 -14.99 -4.91 27.45
C SER A 635 -13.74 -5.55 28.04
N SER A 636 -13.57 -5.45 29.34
CA SER A 636 -12.66 -6.31 30.11
C SER A 636 -13.41 -7.54 30.64
N TYR A 637 -12.68 -8.63 30.79
CA TYR A 637 -13.24 -9.93 31.24
C TYR A 637 -12.47 -10.49 32.41
N ASN A 638 -13.18 -11.19 33.30
CA ASN A 638 -12.59 -12.06 34.31
C ASN A 638 -12.75 -13.52 33.86
N ILE A 639 -11.66 -14.25 33.82
CA ILE A 639 -11.61 -15.68 33.56
C ILE A 639 -11.20 -16.35 34.86
N GLU A 640 -12.10 -17.09 35.49
CA GLU A 640 -11.90 -17.64 36.82
C GLU A 640 -12.15 -19.15 36.82
N LEU A 641 -11.19 -19.89 37.35
CA LEU A 641 -11.31 -21.34 37.61
C LEU A 641 -11.64 -21.59 39.07
N TYR A 642 -12.76 -22.24 39.34
CA TYR A 642 -13.24 -22.60 40.67
C TYR A 642 -13.15 -24.12 40.91
N ASN A 643 -12.85 -24.52 42.12
CA ASN A 643 -13.13 -25.89 42.58
C ASN A 643 -14.62 -26.08 42.84
N ILE A 644 -15.04 -27.33 43.17
CA ILE A 644 -16.44 -27.66 43.46
C ILE A 644 -16.97 -26.99 44.74
N ASN A 645 -16.08 -26.50 45.61
CA ASN A 645 -16.44 -25.78 46.82
C ASN A 645 -16.61 -24.26 46.59
N GLY A 646 -16.49 -23.80 45.34
CA GLY A 646 -16.62 -22.40 44.98
C GLY A 646 -15.38 -21.54 45.27
N GLN A 647 -14.25 -22.15 45.59
CA GLN A 647 -12.99 -21.41 45.80
C GLN A 647 -12.31 -21.15 44.48
N VAL A 648 -11.83 -19.91 44.27
CA VAL A 648 -11.05 -19.52 43.08
C VAL A 648 -9.67 -20.18 43.17
N ILE A 649 -9.37 -20.99 42.15
CA ILE A 649 -8.08 -21.66 41.98
C ILE A 649 -7.15 -20.82 41.12
N ARG A 650 -7.72 -20.18 40.07
CA ARG A 650 -6.99 -19.36 39.13
C ARG A 650 -7.87 -18.21 38.65
N GLN A 651 -7.27 -17.01 38.49
CA GLN A 651 -7.96 -15.86 37.95
C GLN A 651 -7.04 -15.16 36.93
N ILE A 652 -7.62 -14.79 35.80
CA ILE A 652 -7.04 -13.88 34.79
C ILE A 652 -8.02 -12.75 34.58
N LYS A 653 -7.59 -11.53 34.85
CA LYS A 653 -8.31 -10.31 34.46
C LYS A 653 -7.73 -9.81 33.15
N THR A 654 -8.55 -9.69 32.13
CA THR A 654 -8.09 -9.18 30.86
C THR A 654 -8.01 -7.65 30.85
N ASP A 655 -7.18 -7.11 29.98
CA ASP A 655 -7.30 -5.72 29.56
C ASP A 655 -8.60 -5.51 28.74
N MET A 656 -8.87 -4.29 28.26
CA MET A 656 -10.00 -4.03 27.36
C MET A 656 -9.78 -4.78 26.05
N LEU A 657 -10.65 -5.74 25.75
CA LEU A 657 -10.65 -6.49 24.50
C LEU A 657 -11.68 -5.91 23.54
N ILE A 658 -11.33 -5.80 22.27
CA ILE A 658 -12.23 -5.39 21.18
C ILE A 658 -12.94 -6.62 20.58
N PRO A 659 -14.04 -6.45 19.81
CA PRO A 659 -14.69 -7.57 19.12
C PRO A 659 -13.73 -8.39 18.27
N ASP A 660 -13.47 -9.65 18.68
CA ASP A 660 -12.61 -10.63 17.99
C ASP A 660 -12.73 -12.00 18.68
N GLU A 661 -11.97 -13.00 18.19
CA GLU A 661 -11.77 -14.30 18.84
C GLU A 661 -10.43 -14.29 19.60
N TYR A 662 -10.49 -14.67 20.88
CA TYR A 662 -9.33 -14.69 21.78
C TYR A 662 -9.11 -16.09 22.34
N ASN A 663 -7.83 -16.47 22.51
CA ASN A 663 -7.43 -17.73 23.13
C ASN A 663 -6.49 -17.46 24.30
N PHE A 664 -6.90 -17.90 25.50
CA PHE A 664 -6.10 -17.80 26.72
C PHE A 664 -5.59 -19.17 27.10
N TYR A 665 -4.29 -19.32 27.22
CA TYR A 665 -3.63 -20.56 27.61
C TYR A 665 -3.48 -20.61 29.12
N ILE A 666 -4.04 -21.66 29.75
CA ILE A 666 -4.01 -21.90 31.18
C ILE A 666 -3.12 -23.14 31.43
N ASP A 667 -1.85 -22.90 31.72
CA ASP A 667 -0.81 -23.93 31.85
C ASP A 667 -0.26 -24.07 33.30
N ASP A 668 -0.63 -23.18 34.19
CA ASP A 668 -0.22 -23.19 35.59
C ASP A 668 -1.16 -24.02 36.53
N VAL A 669 -1.92 -24.92 35.92
CA VAL A 669 -2.88 -25.79 36.59
C VAL A 669 -2.38 -27.24 36.72
N ILE A 670 -1.12 -27.48 36.52
CA ILE A 670 -0.51 -28.82 36.56
C ILE A 670 -0.61 -29.43 37.99
N SER A 671 -0.48 -28.60 39.03
CA SER A 671 -0.44 -28.99 40.42
C SER A 671 -1.81 -29.14 41.10
N ILE A 672 -2.92 -28.74 40.43
CA ILE A 672 -4.25 -28.89 41.02
C ILE A 672 -4.67 -30.38 40.98
N PRO A 673 -5.45 -30.87 41.96
CA PRO A 673 -5.91 -32.27 42.02
C PRO A 673 -6.77 -32.67 40.80
N THR A 674 -6.81 -33.98 40.52
CA THR A 674 -7.81 -34.53 39.58
C THR A 674 -9.22 -34.29 40.11
N GLY A 675 -10.17 -33.95 39.25
CA GLY A 675 -11.53 -33.65 39.69
C GLY A 675 -12.30 -32.74 38.75
N ILE A 676 -13.44 -32.27 39.22
CA ILE A 676 -14.33 -31.37 38.50
C ILE A 676 -14.03 -29.91 38.91
N TYR A 677 -13.97 -29.02 37.91
CA TYR A 677 -13.77 -27.59 38.08
C TYR A 677 -14.83 -26.81 37.29
N LEU A 678 -15.11 -25.58 37.69
CA LEU A 678 -15.99 -24.66 37.01
C LEU A 678 -15.15 -23.48 36.48
N LEU A 679 -15.12 -23.31 35.18
CA LEU A 679 -14.51 -22.14 34.52
C LEU A 679 -15.61 -21.12 34.29
N ARG A 680 -15.53 -19.95 34.94
CA ARG A 680 -16.45 -18.83 34.75
C ARG A 680 -15.74 -17.71 34.02
N ILE A 681 -16.37 -17.21 32.97
CA ILE A 681 -15.95 -16.00 32.26
C ILE A 681 -17.05 -14.97 32.47
N SER A 682 -16.71 -13.79 32.95
CA SER A 682 -17.64 -12.68 33.17
C SER A 682 -17.13 -11.40 32.56
N ALA A 683 -18.01 -10.64 31.89
CA ALA A 683 -17.73 -9.31 31.34
C ALA A 683 -18.14 -8.21 32.32
N GLN A 684 -17.64 -7.01 32.10
CA GLN A 684 -17.93 -5.84 32.93
C GLN A 684 -19.43 -5.44 32.91
N ASP A 685 -20.16 -5.78 31.82
CA ASP A 685 -21.61 -5.53 31.70
C ASP A 685 -22.48 -6.55 32.47
N GLY A 686 -21.85 -7.47 33.25
CA GLY A 686 -22.52 -8.51 34.02
C GLY A 686 -22.81 -9.79 33.23
N SER A 687 -22.61 -9.82 31.92
CA SER A 687 -22.74 -11.07 31.15
C SER A 687 -21.69 -12.08 31.58
N SER A 688 -22.10 -13.36 31.71
CA SER A 688 -21.18 -14.43 32.11
C SER A 688 -21.52 -15.77 31.48
N LYS A 689 -20.50 -16.62 31.34
CA LYS A 689 -20.61 -18.00 30.87
C LYS A 689 -19.81 -18.90 31.82
N THR A 690 -20.41 -20.07 32.17
CA THR A 690 -19.73 -21.07 33.00
C THR A 690 -19.60 -22.38 32.23
N ILE A 691 -18.42 -23.00 32.28
CA ILE A 691 -18.10 -24.27 31.63
C ILE A 691 -17.59 -25.26 32.69
N LYS A 692 -18.13 -26.47 32.65
CA LYS A 692 -17.61 -27.58 33.45
C LYS A 692 -16.33 -28.12 32.81
N LEU A 693 -15.25 -28.19 33.59
CA LEU A 693 -13.99 -28.81 33.22
C LEU A 693 -13.72 -30.04 34.04
N VAL A 694 -13.06 -31.01 33.45
CA VAL A 694 -12.62 -32.24 34.14
C VAL A 694 -11.11 -32.31 34.04
N LYS A 695 -10.42 -32.37 35.18
CA LYS A 695 -8.99 -32.67 35.23
C LYS A 695 -8.82 -34.20 35.45
N SER A 696 -8.09 -34.83 34.53
CA SER A 696 -7.75 -36.24 34.54
C SER A 696 -6.31 -36.52 34.97
#